data_95625e318414de0b936b584ce84bd6a6
#
_entry.id   95625e318414de0b936b584ce84bd6a6
#
_cell.length_a   1.000
_cell.length_b   1.000
_cell.length_c   1.000
_cell.angle_alpha   90.00
_cell.angle_beta   90.00
_cell.angle_gamma   90.00
#
_symmetry.space_group_name_H-M   'P 1'
#
loop_
_entity.id
_entity.type
_entity.pdbx_description
1 polymer ?
#
loop_
_entity_poly.entity_id
_entity_poly.type
_entity_poly.pdbx_seq_one_letter_code
_entity_poly.pdbx_strand_id
1 'polypeptide(L)'
;MPAPRDTAGPSRRQMLFTATTAVAVTAVGPTTAARAADAAPSPIETAGGVGADPALAAFDLSEVRLLESPFLANMRRTCAYLLFVDADRLLHTFRRTVGLPSTAEPCGGWEAPDVQLRGHTTGHLLSGLAQAHAATGDSAYADKGRALVTELAECQRAAPAAGFTPGYLSAFPESVFGQLEAGGKPWAPYYTLHKIMAGLLDQYRLSGNREALKVLRGMAAWVEARTAPLPYERMQNLLKVEFGGMNDVLTRLYQVTGDPAHLRTARRFDHEELYAPLAAGRDELAGRHANTEIAKIVGTVPSYEATGESRYLDIADTFWTTVVRHHSYAIGGNSNQELFGPPDEIVSRLSEVTCENCNSYNMLKLGRHLFLHRPDRAEYMDHYEWTLYNQMLAEQDPDSAHGFVTYYTGLWAGSRREPKGGLGSAPGSYSGDYDNFSCDHGTGLETHTKFADSVYFRSRDHRSPSLYVNLFIPSEVRWRQGGVTVRQQTRYPSEGRTRLTVTEGQGRFALRIRIPAWVADNGHAAALKVNGHPFTTRVRPGSYATVERSWCAGDTVELTLPRRAVWSPAPDNPQVTSLSYGPLVLAGEYGDTELATVPTIRPQSLRPVTGTSTRFTALADDRTVALRPFHEVHHQRYNVYWAVTPRRGHARDVAHYPFDEGTGAAVDRTGRFSDAVPSPGATWEDDGTGPALSLNGSGGHVALPAGLLSGLDEVTISVRVRVDTLAASARVFDLGYHKDTYLFLAATTGAGRARAALKIAGMEREDFVDATGPLPLGRWAHLALTLGGGTAVLYLDGAEAGRNPAMVASPLLLGRTTRSFLGRSQNSTHPYLHGAVRDLRVHNRALTASEVARLATG
;
A
#
# COMPACT_ATOMS: atom_id res chain seq x y z
N MET A 1 26.42 -40.89 20.04
CA MET A 1 26.05 -41.44 21.37
C MET A 1 26.92 -40.83 22.42
N PRO A 2 26.40 -40.45 23.59
CA PRO A 2 25.00 -40.40 23.98
C PRO A 2 24.50 -38.99 24.34
N ALA A 3 23.22 -38.81 24.25
CA ALA A 3 22.43 -37.80 24.86
C ALA A 3 22.03 -38.16 26.31
N PRO A 4 21.13 -37.46 26.89
CA PRO A 4 21.15 -36.30 27.76
C PRO A 4 20.53 -36.58 29.14
N ARG A 5 20.29 -35.61 29.98
CA ARG A 5 19.28 -35.71 31.05
C ARG A 5 18.64 -34.36 31.37
N ASP A 6 17.32 -34.45 31.40
CA ASP A 6 16.34 -33.51 31.97
C ASP A 6 16.64 -33.11 33.40
N THR A 7 16.25 -31.89 33.79
CA THR A 7 15.65 -31.66 35.09
C THR A 7 14.62 -30.52 35.04
N ALA A 8 13.47 -30.82 35.56
CA ALA A 8 12.24 -30.05 35.66
C ALA A 8 12.34 -28.82 36.60
N GLY A 9 11.39 -27.87 36.37
CA GLY A 9 11.17 -26.71 37.20
C GLY A 9 10.59 -26.96 38.59
N PRO A 10 10.25 -25.87 39.28
CA PRO A 10 8.90 -25.82 39.82
C PRO A 10 8.19 -24.47 39.71
N SER A 11 6.89 -24.65 39.82
CA SER A 11 5.73 -23.78 39.75
C SER A 11 5.60 -22.66 40.80
N ARG A 12 4.81 -21.65 40.41
CA ARG A 12 3.96 -20.69 41.14
C ARG A 12 3.83 -20.84 42.66
N ARG A 13 3.90 -19.73 43.41
CA ARG A 13 2.92 -19.23 44.36
C ARG A 13 3.19 -17.82 44.86
N GLN A 14 2.14 -17.02 44.85
CA GLN A 14 1.78 -15.79 45.56
C GLN A 14 2.56 -15.44 46.81
N MET A 15 2.85 -14.15 47.00
CA MET A 15 2.73 -13.49 48.35
C MET A 15 2.39 -12.00 48.15
N LEU A 16 1.25 -11.61 48.70
CA LEU A 16 0.88 -10.28 49.11
C LEU A 16 1.76 -9.84 50.28
N PHE A 17 2.20 -8.59 50.29
CA PHE A 17 2.44 -7.85 51.52
C PHE A 17 2.11 -6.36 51.30
N THR A 18 1.14 -5.89 52.07
CA THR A 18 0.80 -4.51 52.35
C THR A 18 1.76 -3.94 53.40
N ALA A 19 2.27 -2.73 53.18
CA ALA A 19 2.79 -1.92 54.26
C ALA A 19 2.62 -0.41 53.92
N THR A 20 1.68 0.21 54.60
CA THR A 20 1.46 1.64 54.64
C THR A 20 2.52 2.28 55.54
N THR A 21 3.21 3.31 55.06
CA THR A 21 3.93 4.25 55.94
C THR A 21 3.67 5.66 55.46
N ALA A 22 3.00 6.43 56.31
CA ALA A 22 2.77 7.88 56.15
C ALA A 22 4.05 8.64 56.52
N VAL A 23 4.48 9.56 55.66
CA VAL A 23 5.48 10.57 56.01
C VAL A 23 4.88 11.94 55.83
N ALA A 24 4.94 12.71 56.88
CA ALA A 24 4.45 14.08 56.96
C ALA A 24 5.31 15.04 56.11
N VAL A 25 4.65 15.82 55.29
CA VAL A 25 5.29 16.88 54.47
C VAL A 25 5.11 18.21 55.24
N THR A 26 6.21 18.80 55.66
CA THR A 26 6.29 20.18 56.12
C THR A 26 6.32 21.11 54.91
N ALA A 27 5.37 22.03 54.86
CA ALA A 27 5.26 23.04 53.80
C ALA A 27 6.33 24.13 54.00
N VAL A 28 7.16 24.32 52.96
CA VAL A 28 7.98 25.53 52.78
C VAL A 28 7.42 26.26 51.55
N GLY A 29 7.01 27.52 51.78
CA GLY A 29 6.39 28.38 50.77
C GLY A 29 7.33 28.73 49.61
N PRO A 30 6.78 29.03 48.41
CA PRO A 30 7.57 29.30 47.24
C PRO A 30 8.03 30.75 47.17
N THR A 31 9.33 30.95 47.08
CA THR A 31 9.89 32.22 46.58
C THR A 31 9.76 32.22 45.04
N THR A 32 8.97 33.16 44.55
CA THR A 32 8.78 33.46 43.15
C THR A 32 10.05 34.02 42.51
N ALA A 33 10.82 33.20 41.84
CA ALA A 33 11.76 33.67 40.82
C ALA A 33 11.03 33.57 39.46
N ALA A 34 10.63 34.71 38.91
CA ALA A 34 10.10 34.82 37.58
C ALA A 34 11.20 34.42 36.57
N ARG A 35 11.15 33.19 36.07
CA ARG A 35 11.93 32.77 34.94
C ARG A 35 11.22 33.29 33.69
N ALA A 36 11.89 34.15 32.91
CA ALA A 36 11.43 34.57 31.59
C ALA A 36 11.06 33.33 30.79
N ALA A 37 9.79 33.22 30.41
CA ALA A 37 9.34 32.23 29.47
C ALA A 37 10.01 32.57 28.11
N ASP A 38 10.93 31.74 27.70
CA ASP A 38 11.43 31.74 26.31
C ASP A 38 10.21 31.57 25.41
N ALA A 39 9.91 32.59 24.61
CA ALA A 39 8.86 32.55 23.62
C ALA A 39 9.15 31.41 22.67
N ALA A 40 8.17 30.53 22.43
CA ALA A 40 8.22 29.53 21.40
C ALA A 40 8.64 30.21 20.08
N PRO A 41 9.54 29.63 19.29
CA PRO A 41 9.97 30.23 18.04
C PRO A 41 8.74 30.47 17.15
N SER A 42 8.59 31.71 16.69
CA SER A 42 7.57 32.04 15.69
C SER A 42 7.73 31.16 14.44
N PRO A 43 6.65 30.84 13.72
CA PRO A 43 6.75 30.10 12.47
C PRO A 43 7.83 30.72 11.61
N ILE A 44 8.78 29.91 11.15
CA ILE A 44 9.85 30.38 10.25
C ILE A 44 9.16 30.80 8.96
N GLU A 45 9.06 32.10 8.72
CA GLU A 45 8.65 32.64 7.43
C GLU A 45 9.60 32.09 6.37
N THR A 46 9.04 31.42 5.37
CA THR A 46 9.79 30.99 4.18
C THR A 46 10.38 32.20 3.50
N ALA A 47 11.66 32.17 3.17
CA ALA A 47 12.29 33.23 2.42
C ALA A 47 11.53 33.42 1.08
N GLY A 48 10.94 34.60 0.88
CA GLY A 48 10.06 34.89 -0.27
C GLY A 48 10.79 34.70 -1.60
N GLY A 49 10.51 33.59 -2.26
CA GLY A 49 10.92 33.29 -3.63
C GLY A 49 9.74 33.48 -4.58
N VAL A 50 10.00 33.42 -5.88
CA VAL A 50 9.02 33.56 -7.01
C VAL A 50 8.04 32.35 -7.04
N GLY A 51 7.83 31.64 -5.94
CA GLY A 51 7.10 30.38 -5.87
C GLY A 51 5.58 30.54 -5.75
N ALA A 52 4.88 29.41 -5.76
CA ALA A 52 3.43 29.32 -5.63
C ALA A 52 3.03 28.97 -4.19
N ASP A 53 2.47 29.92 -3.47
CA ASP A 53 1.94 29.66 -2.13
C ASP A 53 0.73 28.73 -2.18
N PRO A 54 0.62 27.74 -1.25
CA PRO A 54 -0.57 26.93 -1.11
C PRO A 54 -1.78 27.78 -0.67
N ALA A 55 -2.99 27.38 -1.11
CA ALA A 55 -4.24 28.05 -0.73
C ALA A 55 -4.56 27.91 0.75
N LEU A 56 -4.13 26.79 1.36
CA LEU A 56 -4.32 26.49 2.78
C LEU A 56 -2.99 26.42 3.53
N ALA A 57 -3.05 26.58 4.82
CA ALA A 57 -1.98 26.26 5.76
C ALA A 57 -2.40 25.13 6.69
N ALA A 58 -1.47 24.26 6.99
CA ALA A 58 -1.64 23.29 8.07
C ALA A 58 -1.53 23.99 9.44
N PHE A 59 -2.08 23.35 10.46
CA PHE A 59 -1.77 23.69 11.85
C PHE A 59 -0.44 23.05 12.25
N ASP A 60 0.29 23.69 13.14
CA ASP A 60 1.43 23.07 13.77
C ASP A 60 0.96 21.93 14.68
N LEU A 61 1.78 20.88 14.84
CA LEU A 61 1.44 19.77 15.73
C LEU A 61 1.15 20.23 17.17
N SER A 62 1.79 21.30 17.62
CA SER A 62 1.55 21.90 18.93
C SER A 62 0.20 22.64 19.07
N GLU A 63 -0.46 22.93 17.95
CA GLU A 63 -1.78 23.59 17.92
C GLU A 63 -2.93 22.59 17.91
N VAL A 64 -2.65 21.29 17.64
CA VAL A 64 -3.68 20.24 17.56
C VAL A 64 -3.36 19.10 18.53
N ARG A 65 -4.18 18.95 19.53
CA ARG A 65 -4.05 17.91 20.57
C ARG A 65 -5.02 16.77 20.30
N LEU A 66 -4.52 15.54 20.15
CA LEU A 66 -5.37 14.34 20.10
C LEU A 66 -6.00 14.08 21.48
N LEU A 67 -7.25 13.60 21.48
CA LEU A 67 -7.96 13.11 22.65
C LEU A 67 -8.04 11.57 22.60
N GLU A 68 -8.55 10.96 23.68
CA GLU A 68 -8.63 9.51 23.81
C GLU A 68 -9.27 8.86 22.60
N SER A 69 -8.48 8.00 21.93
CA SER A 69 -8.81 7.36 20.68
C SER A 69 -7.77 6.28 20.34
N PRO A 70 -8.03 5.37 19.41
CA PRO A 70 -7.02 4.45 18.88
C PRO A 70 -5.78 5.19 18.34
N PHE A 71 -5.95 6.37 17.74
CA PHE A 71 -4.84 7.19 17.23
C PHE A 71 -3.92 7.67 18.35
N LEU A 72 -4.47 8.16 19.46
CA LEU A 72 -3.67 8.55 20.62
C LEU A 72 -2.99 7.34 21.27
N ALA A 73 -3.65 6.19 21.30
CA ALA A 73 -3.07 4.96 21.81
C ALA A 73 -1.86 4.51 20.98
N ASN A 74 -1.98 4.52 19.64
CA ASN A 74 -0.85 4.22 18.74
C ASN A 74 0.30 5.22 18.95
N MET A 75 -0.02 6.52 18.99
CA MET A 75 0.98 7.56 19.25
C MET A 75 1.74 7.33 20.56
N ARG A 76 1.04 6.97 21.63
CA ARG A 76 1.67 6.71 22.93
C ARG A 76 2.65 5.54 22.88
N ARG A 77 2.32 4.45 22.17
CA ARG A 77 3.22 3.31 22.01
C ARG A 77 4.48 3.68 21.23
N THR A 78 4.32 4.39 20.12
CA THR A 78 5.47 4.90 19.35
C THR A 78 6.29 5.87 20.18
N CYS A 79 5.68 6.79 20.92
CA CYS A 79 6.36 7.71 21.82
C CYS A 79 7.15 6.98 22.91
N ALA A 80 6.64 5.87 23.44
CA ALA A 80 7.38 5.01 24.37
C ALA A 80 8.62 4.42 23.73
N TYR A 81 8.52 3.89 22.49
CA TYR A 81 9.66 3.36 21.75
C TYR A 81 10.72 4.43 21.45
N LEU A 82 10.30 5.64 21.05
CA LEU A 82 11.23 6.75 20.76
C LEU A 82 12.14 7.09 21.96
N LEU A 83 11.63 6.98 23.20
CA LEU A 83 12.43 7.17 24.40
C LEU A 83 13.20 5.91 24.78
N PHE A 84 12.65 4.72 24.53
CA PHE A 84 13.27 3.44 24.88
C PHE A 84 14.51 3.13 24.04
N VAL A 85 14.43 3.30 22.70
CA VAL A 85 15.51 2.89 21.81
C VAL A 85 16.83 3.56 22.19
N ASP A 86 17.88 2.74 22.35
CA ASP A 86 19.20 3.22 22.70
C ASP A 86 19.88 3.91 21.49
N ALA A 87 20.08 5.22 21.62
CA ALA A 87 20.71 6.05 20.61
C ALA A 87 22.17 5.63 20.31
N ASP A 88 22.90 5.16 21.32
CA ASP A 88 24.30 4.77 21.15
C ASP A 88 24.45 3.53 20.25
N ARG A 89 23.48 2.62 20.26
CA ARG A 89 23.43 1.47 19.35
C ARG A 89 23.27 1.90 17.89
N LEU A 90 22.39 2.87 17.61
CA LEU A 90 22.20 3.44 16.27
C LEU A 90 23.42 4.27 15.82
N LEU A 91 24.07 4.99 16.73
CA LEU A 91 25.28 5.78 16.46
C LEU A 91 26.52 4.94 16.28
N HIS A 92 26.52 3.66 16.67
CA HIS A 92 27.69 2.76 16.59
C HIS A 92 28.30 2.75 15.20
N THR A 93 27.51 2.53 14.17
CA THR A 93 27.99 2.45 12.78
C THR A 93 28.48 3.80 12.25
N PHE A 94 27.86 4.93 12.63
CA PHE A 94 28.33 6.27 12.28
C PHE A 94 29.71 6.56 12.86
N ARG A 95 29.90 6.31 14.19
CA ARG A 95 31.19 6.50 14.87
C ARG A 95 32.27 5.63 14.27
N ARG A 96 31.97 4.31 14.05
CA ARG A 96 32.95 3.37 13.47
C ARG A 96 33.35 3.78 12.05
N THR A 97 32.45 4.31 11.25
CA THR A 97 32.72 4.74 9.88
C THR A 97 33.77 5.86 9.83
N VAL A 98 33.78 6.78 10.80
CA VAL A 98 34.71 7.91 10.86
C VAL A 98 35.84 7.69 11.86
N GLY A 99 36.07 6.47 12.36
CA GLY A 99 37.16 6.11 13.25
C GLY A 99 37.00 6.57 14.70
N LEU A 100 35.81 7.03 15.10
CA LEU A 100 35.48 7.35 16.49
C LEU A 100 35.24 6.06 17.30
N PRO A 101 35.60 6.05 18.62
CA PRO A 101 35.33 4.91 19.47
C PRO A 101 33.84 4.68 19.70
N SER A 102 33.46 3.41 19.74
CA SER A 102 32.09 2.99 20.13
C SER A 102 32.18 1.60 20.76
N THR A 103 31.61 1.48 21.95
CA THR A 103 31.45 0.22 22.71
C THR A 103 30.02 -0.26 22.76
N ALA A 104 29.08 0.48 22.11
CA ALA A 104 27.69 0.09 22.06
C ALA A 104 27.52 -1.22 21.28
N GLU A 105 26.56 -2.04 21.70
CA GLU A 105 26.14 -3.22 20.96
C GLU A 105 25.52 -2.78 19.62
N PRO A 106 25.92 -3.35 18.48
CA PRO A 106 25.34 -3.01 17.19
C PRO A 106 23.85 -3.36 17.12
N CYS A 107 23.09 -2.64 16.30
CA CYS A 107 21.76 -3.04 15.92
C CYS A 107 21.80 -4.21 14.93
N GLY A 108 20.69 -4.97 14.88
CA GLY A 108 20.44 -5.99 13.87
C GLY A 108 19.60 -5.47 12.70
N GLY A 109 19.03 -6.38 11.92
CA GLY A 109 18.16 -6.04 10.79
C GLY A 109 18.83 -5.12 9.77
N TRP A 110 18.12 -4.12 9.28
CA TRP A 110 18.66 -3.20 8.27
C TRP A 110 19.67 -2.18 8.82
N GLU A 111 19.82 -2.08 10.14
CA GLU A 111 20.85 -1.27 10.79
C GLU A 111 22.11 -2.08 11.16
N ALA A 112 22.18 -3.37 10.81
CA ALA A 112 23.35 -4.20 11.06
C ALA A 112 24.61 -3.64 10.34
N PRO A 113 25.82 -3.77 10.94
CA PRO A 113 27.05 -3.16 10.43
C PRO A 113 27.44 -3.54 9.00
N ASP A 114 26.96 -4.65 8.48
CA ASP A 114 27.22 -5.17 7.13
C ASP A 114 26.12 -4.82 6.10
N VAL A 115 25.01 -4.23 6.55
CA VAL A 115 23.90 -3.84 5.67
C VAL A 115 24.14 -2.44 5.07
N GLN A 116 23.93 -2.29 3.76
CA GLN A 116 24.18 -1.02 3.06
C GLN A 116 23.19 0.11 3.37
N LEU A 117 21.99 -0.21 3.90
CA LEU A 117 20.98 0.79 4.28
C LEU A 117 21.17 1.36 5.69
N ARG A 118 22.09 0.83 6.49
CA ARG A 118 22.29 1.27 7.87
C ARG A 118 22.42 2.79 7.98
N GLY A 119 21.84 3.36 9.01
CA GLY A 119 21.78 4.81 9.27
C GLY A 119 20.46 5.47 8.89
N HIS A 120 19.60 4.82 8.08
CA HIS A 120 18.32 5.40 7.69
C HIS A 120 17.35 5.52 8.87
N THR A 121 17.34 4.55 9.78
CA THR A 121 16.47 4.59 10.98
C THR A 121 16.84 5.75 11.91
N THR A 122 18.12 6.11 11.98
CA THR A 122 18.55 7.31 12.73
C THR A 122 17.85 8.56 12.20
N GLY A 123 17.69 8.68 10.88
CA GLY A 123 16.93 9.78 10.27
C GLY A 123 15.45 9.77 10.67
N HIS A 124 14.79 8.62 10.58
CA HIS A 124 13.41 8.46 11.02
C HIS A 124 13.23 8.73 12.53
N LEU A 125 14.18 8.28 13.35
CA LEU A 125 14.16 8.53 14.79
C LEU A 125 14.25 10.04 15.09
N LEU A 126 15.11 10.78 14.38
CA LEU A 126 15.20 12.24 14.51
C LEU A 126 13.87 12.92 14.14
N SER A 127 13.23 12.51 13.05
CA SER A 127 11.89 13.02 12.67
C SER A 127 10.84 12.67 13.72
N GLY A 128 10.75 11.41 14.14
CA GLY A 128 9.80 10.96 15.16
C GLY A 128 9.95 11.69 16.49
N LEU A 129 11.17 11.89 16.98
CA LEU A 129 11.47 12.67 18.18
C LEU A 129 11.03 14.13 18.06
N ALA A 130 11.31 14.78 16.92
CA ALA A 130 10.89 16.15 16.69
C ALA A 130 9.38 16.30 16.62
N GLN A 131 8.70 15.38 15.95
CA GLN A 131 7.23 15.32 15.86
C GLN A 131 6.59 15.03 17.21
N ALA A 132 7.12 14.07 17.98
CA ALA A 132 6.64 13.76 19.33
C ALA A 132 6.78 14.95 20.26
N HIS A 133 7.92 15.66 20.24
CA HIS A 133 8.10 16.91 20.97
C HIS A 133 7.05 17.95 20.57
N ALA A 134 6.89 18.21 19.28
CA ALA A 134 5.91 19.18 18.79
C ALA A 134 4.47 18.84 19.19
N ALA A 135 4.10 17.55 19.14
CA ALA A 135 2.74 17.09 19.42
C ALA A 135 2.42 17.03 20.93
N THR A 136 3.42 16.77 21.79
CA THR A 136 3.21 16.56 23.23
C THR A 136 3.66 17.74 24.09
N GLY A 137 4.62 18.53 23.61
CA GLY A 137 5.30 19.56 24.39
C GLY A 137 6.32 19.00 25.41
N ASP A 138 6.53 17.67 25.45
CA ASP A 138 7.48 17.03 26.35
C ASP A 138 8.92 17.25 25.85
N SER A 139 9.76 17.84 26.71
CA SER A 139 11.15 18.15 26.38
C SER A 139 12.05 16.92 26.26
N ALA A 140 11.68 15.77 26.82
CA ALA A 140 12.48 14.55 26.77
C ALA A 140 12.78 14.12 25.33
N TYR A 141 11.82 14.29 24.43
CA TYR A 141 12.00 14.00 23.00
C TYR A 141 12.97 14.97 22.33
N ALA A 142 12.84 16.27 22.63
CA ALA A 142 13.76 17.29 22.10
C ALA A 142 15.19 17.12 22.64
N ASP A 143 15.34 16.74 23.92
CA ASP A 143 16.62 16.52 24.57
C ASP A 143 17.34 15.30 23.96
N LYS A 144 16.62 14.19 23.74
CA LYS A 144 17.17 13.02 23.07
C LYS A 144 17.54 13.32 21.59
N GLY A 145 16.67 14.03 20.87
CA GLY A 145 16.97 14.49 19.51
C GLY A 145 18.19 15.39 19.45
N ARG A 146 18.37 16.31 20.42
CA ARG A 146 19.52 17.20 20.52
C ARG A 146 20.81 16.39 20.77
N ALA A 147 20.78 15.41 21.66
CA ALA A 147 21.93 14.55 21.94
C ALA A 147 22.35 13.78 20.67
N LEU A 148 21.40 13.18 19.95
CA LEU A 148 21.67 12.52 18.67
C LEU A 148 22.31 13.45 17.64
N VAL A 149 21.77 14.66 17.48
CA VAL A 149 22.32 15.67 16.55
C VAL A 149 23.74 16.08 16.94
N THR A 150 24.03 16.21 18.22
CA THR A 150 25.40 16.56 18.70
C THR A 150 26.41 15.48 18.32
N GLU A 151 26.06 14.21 18.51
CA GLU A 151 26.91 13.07 18.11
C GLU A 151 27.10 12.95 16.60
N LEU A 152 26.01 13.15 15.83
CA LEU A 152 26.11 13.18 14.36
C LEU A 152 26.97 14.36 13.87
N ALA A 153 26.90 15.52 14.52
CA ALA A 153 27.77 16.65 14.24
C ALA A 153 29.26 16.35 14.54
N GLU A 154 29.52 15.56 15.57
CA GLU A 154 30.87 15.08 15.86
C GLU A 154 31.37 14.14 14.78
N CYS A 155 30.54 13.17 14.38
CA CYS A 155 30.87 12.28 13.26
C CYS A 155 31.16 13.06 11.97
N GLN A 156 30.35 14.06 11.63
CA GLN A 156 30.57 14.90 10.45
C GLN A 156 31.89 15.69 10.55
N ARG A 157 32.25 16.22 11.73
CA ARG A 157 33.50 16.90 11.95
C ARG A 157 34.71 16.00 11.87
N ALA A 158 34.59 14.73 12.29
CA ALA A 158 35.66 13.72 12.24
C ALA A 158 35.88 13.17 10.81
N ALA A 159 34.90 13.26 9.92
CA ALA A 159 34.89 12.67 8.59
C ALA A 159 36.17 13.03 7.77
N PRO A 160 36.65 14.28 7.71
CA PRO A 160 37.87 14.62 6.97
C PRO A 160 39.14 13.93 7.52
N ALA A 161 39.25 13.75 8.84
CA ALA A 161 40.35 13.05 9.44
C ALA A 161 40.35 11.54 9.13
N ALA A 162 39.19 11.00 8.87
CA ALA A 162 39.00 9.62 8.41
C ALA A 162 39.17 9.46 6.87
N GLY A 163 39.51 10.54 6.16
CA GLY A 163 39.77 10.52 4.71
C GLY A 163 38.53 10.76 3.85
N PHE A 164 37.40 11.19 4.43
CA PHE A 164 36.18 11.52 3.70
C PHE A 164 36.10 13.01 3.34
N THR A 165 35.32 13.34 2.33
CA THR A 165 35.10 14.72 1.91
C THR A 165 34.40 15.53 3.00
N PRO A 166 34.77 16.80 3.25
CA PRO A 166 34.10 17.66 4.22
C PRO A 166 32.59 17.74 3.98
N GLY A 167 31.82 17.63 5.09
CA GLY A 167 30.35 17.63 5.04
C GLY A 167 29.73 16.24 4.92
N TYR A 168 30.53 15.20 4.61
CA TYR A 168 30.02 13.82 4.58
C TYR A 168 29.53 13.38 5.95
N LEU A 169 28.35 12.72 5.94
CA LEU A 169 27.78 12.08 7.13
C LEU A 169 26.92 10.89 6.70
N SER A 170 27.33 9.68 7.04
CA SER A 170 26.55 8.46 6.90
C SER A 170 27.09 7.37 7.81
N ALA A 171 26.34 6.26 7.97
CA ALA A 171 26.75 5.09 8.72
C ALA A 171 27.61 4.10 7.89
N PHE A 172 27.99 4.43 6.66
CA PHE A 172 28.79 3.62 5.75
C PHE A 172 29.82 4.50 5.01
N PRO A 173 30.88 3.91 4.41
CA PRO A 173 31.94 4.67 3.76
C PRO A 173 31.47 5.43 2.52
N GLU A 174 32.06 6.58 2.24
CA GLU A 174 31.82 7.42 1.07
C GLU A 174 32.04 6.69 -0.27
N SER A 175 32.86 5.64 -0.27
CA SER A 175 33.15 4.80 -1.45
C SER A 175 31.93 4.13 -2.05
N VAL A 176 30.84 3.94 -1.28
CA VAL A 176 29.56 3.41 -1.76
C VAL A 176 28.95 4.32 -2.83
N PHE A 177 29.07 5.64 -2.68
CA PHE A 177 28.65 6.60 -3.70
C PHE A 177 29.53 6.54 -4.95
N GLY A 178 30.86 6.34 -4.77
CA GLY A 178 31.76 6.11 -5.90
C GLY A 178 31.41 4.88 -6.71
N GLN A 179 30.96 3.80 -6.06
CA GLN A 179 30.44 2.61 -6.78
C GLN A 179 29.19 2.94 -7.58
N LEU A 180 28.23 3.69 -7.02
CA LEU A 180 27.04 4.13 -7.72
C LEU A 180 27.37 5.00 -8.93
N GLU A 181 28.25 5.96 -8.76
CA GLU A 181 28.71 6.86 -9.83
C GLU A 181 29.50 6.12 -10.91
N ALA A 182 30.20 5.05 -10.58
CA ALA A 182 30.85 4.18 -11.54
C ALA A 182 29.89 3.25 -12.31
N GLY A 183 28.59 3.31 -12.02
CA GLY A 183 27.54 2.50 -12.66
C GLY A 183 27.25 1.18 -11.94
N GLY A 184 27.81 0.97 -10.75
CA GLY A 184 27.42 -0.11 -9.83
C GLY A 184 26.01 0.12 -9.27
N LYS A 185 25.47 -0.90 -8.58
CA LYS A 185 24.14 -0.86 -7.97
C LYS A 185 24.23 -1.15 -6.47
N PRO A 186 24.85 -0.26 -5.67
CA PRO A 186 24.78 -0.39 -4.22
C PRO A 186 23.34 -0.19 -3.76
N TRP A 187 23.00 -0.76 -2.61
CA TRP A 187 21.63 -0.64 -2.11
C TRP A 187 21.37 0.76 -1.56
N ALA A 188 20.73 1.60 -2.39
CA ALA A 188 20.05 2.86 -2.09
C ALA A 188 20.82 3.88 -1.19
N PRO A 189 22.08 4.27 -1.47
CA PRO A 189 22.84 5.15 -0.57
C PRO A 189 22.23 6.55 -0.43
N TYR A 190 21.65 7.13 -1.49
CA TYR A 190 20.97 8.43 -1.40
C TYR A 190 19.66 8.36 -0.63
N TYR A 191 18.99 7.20 -0.58
CA TYR A 191 17.84 6.98 0.29
C TYR A 191 18.23 7.15 1.76
N THR A 192 19.30 6.50 2.21
CA THR A 192 19.80 6.66 3.58
C THR A 192 20.16 8.11 3.90
N LEU A 193 20.87 8.79 2.99
CA LEU A 193 21.16 10.22 3.16
C LEU A 193 19.88 11.06 3.29
N HIS A 194 18.90 10.80 2.44
CA HIS A 194 17.62 11.51 2.51
C HIS A 194 16.99 11.40 3.89
N LYS A 195 16.95 10.20 4.48
CA LYS A 195 16.34 10.01 5.80
C LYS A 195 17.07 10.80 6.89
N ILE A 196 18.41 10.77 6.89
CA ILE A 196 19.22 11.55 7.83
C ILE A 196 18.98 13.06 7.63
N MET A 197 19.00 13.54 6.39
CA MET A 197 18.77 14.94 6.06
C MET A 197 17.37 15.41 6.44
N ALA A 198 16.34 14.59 6.19
CA ALA A 198 14.95 14.87 6.58
C ALA A 198 14.80 14.96 8.10
N GLY A 199 15.39 14.01 8.84
CA GLY A 199 15.39 14.04 10.30
C GLY A 199 16.09 15.27 10.88
N LEU A 200 17.21 15.69 10.31
CA LEU A 200 17.89 16.93 10.69
C LEU A 200 17.05 18.18 10.40
N LEU A 201 16.34 18.19 9.27
CA LEU A 201 15.42 19.29 8.93
C LEU A 201 14.26 19.38 9.93
N ASP A 202 13.67 18.25 10.30
CA ASP A 202 12.58 18.20 11.26
C ASP A 202 13.05 18.61 12.67
N GLN A 203 14.25 18.21 13.09
CA GLN A 203 14.87 18.67 14.34
C GLN A 203 15.04 20.20 14.35
N TYR A 204 15.40 20.81 13.24
CA TYR A 204 15.46 22.26 13.13
C TYR A 204 14.06 22.89 13.18
N ARG A 205 13.12 22.38 12.38
CA ARG A 205 11.80 23.02 12.19
C ARG A 205 10.88 22.85 13.40
N LEU A 206 10.88 21.68 14.03
CA LEU A 206 9.91 21.27 15.04
C LEU A 206 10.46 21.40 16.47
N SER A 207 11.78 21.26 16.66
CA SER A 207 12.43 21.38 17.97
C SER A 207 13.33 22.62 18.10
N GLY A 208 13.48 23.42 17.03
CA GLY A 208 14.33 24.61 17.04
C GLY A 208 15.84 24.33 17.15
N ASN A 209 16.28 23.11 16.83
CA ASN A 209 17.68 22.70 16.95
C ASN A 209 18.55 23.29 15.84
N ARG A 210 19.26 24.39 16.12
CA ARG A 210 20.10 25.09 15.15
C ARG A 210 21.32 24.29 14.71
N GLU A 211 21.84 23.38 15.54
CA GLU A 211 22.95 22.51 15.16
C GLU A 211 22.53 21.53 14.08
N ALA A 212 21.32 21.02 14.11
CA ALA A 212 20.78 20.18 13.07
C ALA A 212 20.79 20.86 11.70
N LEU A 213 20.41 22.14 11.60
CA LEU A 213 20.50 22.90 10.35
C LEU A 213 21.95 23.05 9.89
N LYS A 214 22.90 23.24 10.78
CA LYS A 214 24.32 23.35 10.43
C LYS A 214 24.85 22.03 9.85
N VAL A 215 24.54 20.91 10.48
CA VAL A 215 24.91 19.57 10.00
C VAL A 215 24.28 19.30 8.64
N LEU A 216 22.99 19.59 8.50
CA LEU A 216 22.23 19.43 7.26
C LEU A 216 22.81 20.25 6.09
N ARG A 217 23.21 21.51 6.33
CA ARG A 217 23.87 22.32 5.30
C ARG A 217 25.22 21.74 4.87
N GLY A 218 25.98 21.14 5.81
CA GLY A 218 27.18 20.40 5.50
C GLY A 218 26.93 19.24 4.56
N MET A 219 25.90 18.42 4.86
CA MET A 219 25.48 17.31 4.00
C MET A 219 25.02 17.79 2.62
N ALA A 220 24.22 18.87 2.56
CA ALA A 220 23.74 19.42 1.30
C ALA A 220 24.89 19.95 0.41
N ALA A 221 25.88 20.61 1.00
CA ALA A 221 27.10 21.05 0.29
C ALA A 221 27.91 19.87 -0.24
N TRP A 222 27.99 18.78 0.53
CA TRP A 222 28.64 17.54 0.07
C TRP A 222 27.89 16.93 -1.11
N VAL A 223 26.52 16.85 -1.06
CA VAL A 223 25.69 16.35 -2.17
C VAL A 223 25.89 17.22 -3.42
N GLU A 224 25.91 18.56 -3.27
CA GLU A 224 26.14 19.49 -4.39
C GLU A 224 27.52 19.25 -5.02
N ALA A 225 28.57 19.28 -4.22
CA ALA A 225 29.95 19.09 -4.71
C ALA A 225 30.12 17.77 -5.45
N ARG A 226 29.43 16.73 -5.02
CA ARG A 226 29.50 15.40 -5.62
C ARG A 226 28.65 15.26 -6.89
N THR A 227 27.46 15.83 -6.90
CA THR A 227 26.56 15.68 -8.05
C THR A 227 26.77 16.72 -9.14
N ALA A 228 27.17 17.95 -8.81
CA ALA A 228 27.33 19.06 -9.77
C ALA A 228 28.27 18.73 -10.97
N PRO A 229 29.39 18.00 -10.80
CA PRO A 229 30.26 17.65 -11.93
C PRO A 229 29.68 16.57 -12.85
N LEU A 230 28.65 15.82 -12.42
CA LEU A 230 28.12 14.72 -13.21
C LEU A 230 27.35 15.24 -14.43
N PRO A 231 27.61 14.71 -15.65
CA PRO A 231 26.78 15.01 -16.81
C PRO A 231 25.32 14.58 -16.57
N TYR A 232 24.38 15.24 -17.27
CA TYR A 232 22.95 14.98 -17.14
C TYR A 232 22.59 13.49 -17.27
N GLU A 233 23.03 12.83 -18.35
CA GLU A 233 22.74 11.41 -18.59
C GLU A 233 23.30 10.50 -17.47
N ARG A 234 24.49 10.84 -16.95
CA ARG A 234 25.07 10.12 -15.82
C ARG A 234 24.21 10.24 -14.58
N MET A 235 23.72 11.46 -14.32
CA MET A 235 22.80 11.70 -13.21
C MET A 235 21.50 10.95 -13.38
N GLN A 236 20.86 10.98 -14.57
CA GLN A 236 19.64 10.21 -14.83
C GLN A 236 19.82 8.70 -14.66
N ASN A 237 20.97 8.15 -15.02
CA ASN A 237 21.27 6.73 -14.76
C ASN A 237 21.44 6.42 -13.27
N LEU A 238 22.04 7.33 -12.50
CA LEU A 238 22.16 7.22 -11.05
C LEU A 238 20.77 7.21 -10.38
N LEU A 239 19.81 8.00 -10.89
CA LEU A 239 18.45 8.09 -10.35
C LEU A 239 17.61 6.82 -10.54
N LYS A 240 18.08 5.84 -11.30
CA LYS A 240 17.47 4.50 -11.41
C LYS A 240 17.66 3.68 -10.13
N VAL A 241 18.66 3.99 -9.32
CA VAL A 241 18.80 3.47 -7.96
C VAL A 241 17.99 4.37 -7.03
N GLU A 242 17.33 3.77 -6.07
CA GLU A 242 16.47 4.47 -5.11
C GLU A 242 17.22 5.60 -4.40
N PHE A 243 16.63 6.79 -4.39
CA PHE A 243 17.21 7.98 -3.73
C PHE A 243 16.26 8.64 -2.72
N GLY A 244 15.15 7.99 -2.38
CA GLY A 244 14.13 8.53 -1.48
C GLY A 244 13.59 9.88 -1.99
N GLY A 245 13.40 10.82 -1.08
CA GLY A 245 12.95 12.19 -1.37
C GLY A 245 14.09 13.21 -1.34
N MET A 246 15.24 12.95 -1.99
CA MET A 246 16.34 13.91 -2.05
C MET A 246 15.91 15.25 -2.65
N ASN A 247 15.05 15.24 -3.67
CA ASN A 247 14.43 16.44 -4.23
C ASN A 247 13.53 17.17 -3.21
N ASP A 248 12.78 16.45 -2.37
CA ASP A 248 11.92 17.01 -1.31
C ASP A 248 12.78 17.72 -0.24
N VAL A 249 13.73 17.03 0.36
CA VAL A 249 14.52 17.59 1.47
C VAL A 249 15.39 18.77 1.05
N LEU A 250 16.00 18.71 -0.14
CA LEU A 250 16.83 19.81 -0.65
C LEU A 250 15.99 21.04 -1.03
N THR A 251 14.81 20.83 -1.62
CA THR A 251 13.89 21.94 -1.90
C THR A 251 13.37 22.57 -0.62
N ARG A 252 13.01 21.76 0.40
CA ARG A 252 12.60 22.31 1.70
C ARG A 252 13.75 23.00 2.44
N LEU A 253 14.98 22.55 2.25
CA LEU A 253 16.14 23.24 2.77
C LEU A 253 16.32 24.60 2.08
N TYR A 254 16.09 24.69 0.76
CA TYR A 254 16.03 25.96 0.06
C TYR A 254 14.95 26.90 0.63
N GLN A 255 13.74 26.40 0.86
CA GLN A 255 12.65 27.18 1.44
C GLN A 255 13.01 27.77 2.83
N VAL A 256 13.82 27.03 3.61
CA VAL A 256 14.28 27.47 4.94
C VAL A 256 15.44 28.45 4.87
N THR A 257 16.39 28.23 3.96
CA THR A 257 17.67 28.97 3.96
C THR A 257 17.73 30.09 2.93
N GLY A 258 16.90 30.04 1.87
CA GLY A 258 16.99 30.94 0.73
C GLY A 258 18.21 30.71 -0.17
N ASP A 259 19.04 29.70 0.11
CA ASP A 259 20.26 29.43 -0.67
C ASP A 259 19.93 28.71 -1.98
N PRO A 260 20.12 29.36 -3.15
CA PRO A 260 19.76 28.79 -4.45
C PRO A 260 20.57 27.53 -4.82
N ALA A 261 21.71 27.28 -4.15
CA ALA A 261 22.48 26.05 -4.34
C ALA A 261 21.65 24.80 -4.02
N HIS A 262 20.85 24.86 -2.95
CA HIS A 262 20.00 23.73 -2.55
C HIS A 262 18.93 23.42 -3.60
N LEU A 263 18.29 24.45 -4.19
CA LEU A 263 17.30 24.24 -5.24
C LEU A 263 17.92 23.70 -6.54
N ARG A 264 19.11 24.25 -6.92
CA ARG A 264 19.85 23.69 -8.08
C ARG A 264 20.20 22.23 -7.88
N THR A 265 20.64 21.86 -6.67
CA THR A 265 20.96 20.47 -6.34
C THR A 265 19.72 19.59 -6.31
N ALA A 266 18.59 20.08 -5.74
CA ALA A 266 17.30 19.37 -5.75
C ALA A 266 16.87 18.99 -7.18
N ARG A 267 16.96 19.95 -8.13
CA ARG A 267 16.58 19.72 -9.53
C ARG A 267 17.44 18.67 -10.25
N ARG A 268 18.61 18.34 -9.74
CA ARG A 268 19.42 17.25 -10.28
C ARG A 268 18.81 15.89 -9.98
N PHE A 269 17.95 15.81 -8.96
CA PHE A 269 17.18 14.60 -8.61
C PHE A 269 15.83 14.52 -9.32
N ASP A 270 15.53 15.37 -10.31
CA ASP A 270 14.37 15.22 -11.18
C ASP A 270 14.59 14.01 -12.10
N HIS A 271 13.78 12.97 -11.93
CA HIS A 271 13.91 11.70 -12.66
C HIS A 271 12.99 11.70 -13.87
N GLU A 272 13.50 12.12 -15.04
CA GLU A 272 12.69 12.35 -16.24
C GLU A 272 12.05 11.05 -16.81
N GLU A 273 12.67 9.89 -16.60
CA GLU A 273 12.07 8.60 -17.00
C GLU A 273 10.74 8.34 -16.28
N LEU A 274 10.55 8.89 -15.07
CA LEU A 274 9.29 8.86 -14.35
C LEU A 274 8.42 10.09 -14.66
N TYR A 275 9.02 11.27 -14.69
CA TYR A 275 8.30 12.55 -14.78
C TYR A 275 7.68 12.79 -16.15
N ALA A 276 8.39 12.46 -17.25
CA ALA A 276 7.93 12.74 -18.58
C ALA A 276 6.63 12.00 -18.97
N PRO A 277 6.47 10.70 -18.70
CA PRO A 277 5.19 10.01 -18.91
C PRO A 277 4.05 10.64 -18.11
N LEU A 278 4.27 10.92 -16.82
CA LEU A 278 3.26 11.49 -15.94
C LEU A 278 2.84 12.90 -16.37
N ALA A 279 3.80 13.74 -16.79
CA ALA A 279 3.50 15.05 -17.34
C ALA A 279 2.68 14.99 -18.64
N ALA A 280 2.78 13.88 -19.37
CA ALA A 280 1.99 13.60 -20.56
C ALA A 280 0.67 12.84 -20.26
N GLY A 281 0.31 12.66 -19.00
CA GLY A 281 -0.90 11.94 -18.57
C GLY A 281 -0.88 10.43 -18.83
N ARG A 282 0.31 9.81 -18.95
CA ARG A 282 0.46 8.38 -19.22
C ARG A 282 0.82 7.60 -17.97
N ASP A 283 0.13 6.47 -17.79
CA ASP A 283 0.45 5.47 -16.78
C ASP A 283 1.50 4.47 -17.32
N GLU A 284 2.72 4.62 -16.83
CA GLU A 284 3.84 3.72 -17.10
C GLU A 284 4.42 3.16 -15.78
N LEU A 285 3.55 2.95 -14.76
CA LEU A 285 3.96 2.53 -13.42
C LEU A 285 4.15 1.02 -13.30
N ALA A 286 3.51 0.21 -14.12
CA ALA A 286 3.58 -1.25 -14.06
C ALA A 286 5.03 -1.77 -14.03
N GLY A 287 5.35 -2.55 -12.98
CA GLY A 287 6.68 -3.11 -12.75
C GLY A 287 7.68 -2.17 -12.08
N ARG A 288 7.33 -0.92 -11.81
CA ARG A 288 8.15 0.01 -11.04
C ARG A 288 7.99 -0.23 -9.54
N HIS A 289 9.06 -0.02 -8.78
CA HIS A 289 9.05 -0.14 -7.32
C HIS A 289 8.26 1.01 -6.70
N ALA A 290 7.12 0.72 -6.07
CA ALA A 290 6.13 1.71 -5.69
C ALA A 290 6.69 2.74 -4.70
N ASN A 291 7.29 2.30 -3.59
CA ASN A 291 7.84 3.21 -2.59
C ASN A 291 8.90 4.15 -3.17
N THR A 292 9.78 3.62 -4.03
CA THR A 292 10.80 4.40 -4.73
C THR A 292 10.18 5.53 -5.55
N GLU A 293 9.13 5.24 -6.32
CA GLU A 293 8.54 6.23 -7.20
C GLU A 293 7.65 7.22 -6.44
N ILE A 294 6.89 6.79 -5.44
CA ILE A 294 6.04 7.69 -4.62
C ILE A 294 6.90 8.75 -3.92
N ALA A 295 8.03 8.35 -3.32
CA ALA A 295 8.93 9.28 -2.62
C ALA A 295 9.47 10.39 -3.54
N LYS A 296 9.82 10.07 -4.80
CA LYS A 296 10.25 11.03 -5.82
C LYS A 296 9.14 12.04 -6.13
N ILE A 297 7.89 11.57 -6.24
CA ILE A 297 6.74 12.43 -6.57
C ILE A 297 6.35 13.34 -5.40
N VAL A 298 6.51 12.90 -4.15
CA VAL A 298 6.27 13.79 -2.98
C VAL A 298 7.10 15.07 -3.11
N GLY A 299 8.35 14.98 -3.57
CA GLY A 299 9.24 16.15 -3.75
C GLY A 299 8.85 17.09 -4.89
N THR A 300 7.95 16.71 -5.80
CA THR A 300 7.51 17.61 -6.87
C THR A 300 6.64 18.75 -6.35
N VAL A 301 5.84 18.54 -5.29
CA VAL A 301 5.00 19.61 -4.74
C VAL A 301 5.83 20.74 -4.12
N PRO A 302 6.83 20.49 -3.25
CA PRO A 302 7.75 21.55 -2.82
C PRO A 302 8.51 22.21 -3.99
N SER A 303 8.85 21.44 -5.05
CA SER A 303 9.48 22.03 -6.25
C SER A 303 8.55 23.02 -6.94
N TYR A 304 7.24 22.72 -7.03
CA TYR A 304 6.22 23.68 -7.47
C TYR A 304 6.17 24.91 -6.56
N GLU A 305 6.12 24.72 -5.26
CA GLU A 305 6.11 25.80 -4.26
C GLU A 305 7.33 26.73 -4.41
N ALA A 306 8.51 26.14 -4.69
CA ALA A 306 9.76 26.89 -4.81
C ALA A 306 9.93 27.60 -6.15
N THR A 307 9.34 27.10 -7.25
CA THR A 307 9.61 27.57 -8.61
C THR A 307 8.41 28.19 -9.30
N GLY A 308 7.18 27.84 -8.90
CA GLY A 308 5.95 28.21 -9.62
C GLY A 308 5.72 27.42 -10.92
N GLU A 309 6.58 26.43 -11.25
CA GLU A 309 6.45 25.64 -12.47
C GLU A 309 5.31 24.62 -12.34
N SER A 310 4.17 24.86 -12.99
CA SER A 310 2.95 24.05 -12.87
C SER A 310 3.17 22.56 -13.20
N ARG A 311 4.13 22.26 -14.09
CA ARG A 311 4.51 20.90 -14.45
C ARG A 311 4.70 19.98 -13.24
N TYR A 312 5.32 20.48 -12.17
CA TYR A 312 5.57 19.68 -10.97
C TYR A 312 4.27 19.30 -10.24
N LEU A 313 3.33 20.25 -10.13
CA LEU A 313 2.03 19.99 -9.52
C LEU A 313 1.16 19.07 -10.39
N ASP A 314 1.25 19.20 -11.71
CA ASP A 314 0.51 18.36 -12.65
C ASP A 314 1.04 16.91 -12.64
N ILE A 315 2.35 16.70 -12.54
CA ILE A 315 2.97 15.37 -12.32
C ILE A 315 2.44 14.75 -11.03
N ALA A 316 2.45 15.51 -9.93
CA ALA A 316 1.97 15.05 -8.62
C ALA A 316 0.50 14.62 -8.68
N ASP A 317 -0.35 15.41 -9.29
CA ASP A 317 -1.78 15.15 -9.41
C ASP A 317 -2.08 13.97 -10.34
N THR A 318 -1.39 13.89 -11.48
CA THR A 318 -1.51 12.74 -12.41
C THR A 318 -1.11 11.45 -11.71
N PHE A 319 0.03 11.44 -11.02
CA PHE A 319 0.50 10.26 -10.30
C PHE A 319 -0.49 9.85 -9.21
N TRP A 320 -0.90 10.78 -8.35
CA TRP A 320 -1.85 10.52 -7.27
C TRP A 320 -3.15 9.93 -7.83
N THR A 321 -3.71 10.55 -8.86
CA THR A 321 -4.95 10.11 -9.50
C THR A 321 -4.82 8.71 -10.08
N THR A 322 -3.70 8.43 -10.77
CA THR A 322 -3.40 7.13 -11.36
C THR A 322 -3.31 6.04 -10.30
N VAL A 323 -2.53 6.26 -9.25
CA VAL A 323 -2.36 5.27 -8.17
C VAL A 323 -3.67 5.01 -7.45
N VAL A 324 -4.40 6.05 -7.07
CA VAL A 324 -5.64 5.91 -6.29
C VAL A 324 -6.73 5.21 -7.09
N ARG A 325 -6.85 5.49 -8.40
CA ARG A 325 -7.93 4.94 -9.22
C ARG A 325 -7.63 3.58 -9.81
N HIS A 326 -6.36 3.27 -10.12
CA HIS A 326 -6.00 2.12 -10.95
C HIS A 326 -5.04 1.13 -10.28
N HIS A 327 -4.43 1.48 -9.13
CA HIS A 327 -3.43 0.63 -8.48
C HIS A 327 -3.71 0.37 -6.99
N SER A 328 -4.82 0.90 -6.44
CA SER A 328 -5.14 0.78 -5.01
C SER A 328 -6.06 -0.40 -4.73
N TYR A 329 -5.72 -1.15 -3.69
CA TYR A 329 -6.55 -2.22 -3.13
C TYR A 329 -7.67 -1.68 -2.24
N ALA A 330 -8.59 -2.54 -1.83
CA ALA A 330 -9.77 -2.17 -1.05
C ALA A 330 -9.48 -1.36 0.23
N ILE A 331 -8.31 -1.52 0.83
CA ILE A 331 -7.90 -0.81 2.05
C ILE A 331 -7.21 0.54 1.79
N GLY A 332 -7.04 0.93 0.52
CA GLY A 332 -6.37 2.16 0.09
C GLY A 332 -4.87 2.01 -0.18
N GLY A 333 -4.24 0.92 0.25
CA GLY A 333 -2.84 0.61 -0.07
C GLY A 333 -2.64 0.16 -1.51
N ASN A 334 -1.41 0.12 -1.94
CA ASN A 334 -1.01 -0.26 -3.30
C ASN A 334 0.20 -1.20 -3.29
N SER A 335 0.59 -1.70 -4.43
CA SER A 335 1.70 -2.62 -4.71
C SER A 335 1.48 -4.08 -4.31
N ASN A 336 2.21 -4.94 -4.96
CA ASN A 336 2.42 -6.34 -4.61
C ASN A 336 3.90 -6.68 -4.81
N GLN A 337 4.55 -7.26 -3.80
CA GLN A 337 6.00 -7.44 -3.79
C GLN A 337 6.73 -6.12 -4.11
N GLU A 338 6.28 -5.03 -3.47
CA GLU A 338 6.80 -3.67 -3.64
C GLU A 338 6.59 -3.04 -5.03
N LEU A 339 6.06 -3.78 -6.02
CA LEU A 339 5.92 -3.30 -7.38
C LEU A 339 4.47 -2.91 -7.70
N PHE A 340 4.29 -1.85 -8.49
CA PHE A 340 3.01 -1.58 -9.12
C PHE A 340 2.65 -2.70 -10.11
N GLY A 341 1.40 -3.17 -10.07
CA GLY A 341 0.83 -4.00 -11.11
C GLY A 341 0.46 -3.19 -12.36
N PRO A 342 0.01 -3.84 -13.44
CA PRO A 342 -0.77 -3.15 -14.46
C PRO A 342 -2.00 -2.48 -13.87
N PRO A 343 -2.50 -1.37 -14.48
CA PRO A 343 -3.70 -0.70 -14.01
C PRO A 343 -4.89 -1.66 -13.95
N ASP A 344 -5.70 -1.50 -12.90
CA ASP A 344 -6.92 -2.27 -12.65
C ASP A 344 -6.73 -3.79 -12.44
N GLU A 345 -5.50 -4.30 -12.29
CA GLU A 345 -5.22 -5.68 -11.88
C GLU A 345 -5.10 -5.79 -10.36
N ILE A 346 -6.18 -6.11 -9.68
CA ILE A 346 -6.29 -6.17 -8.21
C ILE A 346 -6.37 -7.62 -7.71
N VAL A 347 -7.43 -8.35 -8.07
CA VAL A 347 -7.65 -9.73 -7.58
C VAL A 347 -6.60 -10.69 -8.11
N SER A 348 -6.20 -10.52 -9.36
CA SER A 348 -5.14 -11.32 -9.99
C SER A 348 -3.77 -11.16 -9.32
N ARG A 349 -3.64 -10.20 -8.39
CA ARG A 349 -2.40 -9.86 -7.68
C ARG A 349 -2.51 -9.91 -6.16
N LEU A 350 -3.57 -10.49 -5.63
CA LEU A 350 -3.69 -10.70 -4.18
C LEU A 350 -2.58 -11.64 -3.70
N SER A 351 -1.88 -11.25 -2.66
CA SER A 351 -0.85 -12.06 -2.00
C SER A 351 -0.69 -11.66 -0.53
N GLU A 352 0.16 -12.35 0.19
CA GLU A 352 0.53 -12.00 1.57
C GLU A 352 1.49 -10.80 1.67
N VAL A 353 2.03 -10.36 0.53
CA VAL A 353 2.98 -9.25 0.42
C VAL A 353 2.42 -8.07 -0.39
N THR A 354 1.11 -7.83 -0.29
CA THR A 354 0.46 -6.62 -0.82
C THR A 354 0.57 -5.45 0.15
N CYS A 355 0.37 -4.23 -0.36
CA CYS A 355 0.19 -3.02 0.43
C CYS A 355 1.32 -2.76 1.44
N GLU A 356 2.53 -2.50 0.94
CA GLU A 356 3.63 -1.97 1.75
C GLU A 356 3.21 -0.68 2.46
N ASN A 357 3.46 -0.58 3.76
CA ASN A 357 2.97 0.54 4.57
C ASN A 357 3.69 1.85 4.24
N CYS A 358 4.97 1.81 3.86
CA CYS A 358 5.70 3.00 3.37
C CYS A 358 5.00 3.66 2.19
N ASN A 359 4.44 2.87 1.27
CA ASN A 359 3.71 3.40 0.12
C ASN A 359 2.51 4.23 0.57
N SER A 360 1.72 3.69 1.50
CA SER A 360 0.54 4.36 2.03
C SER A 360 0.90 5.62 2.80
N TYR A 361 1.93 5.57 3.65
CA TYR A 361 2.47 6.74 4.34
C TYR A 361 2.82 7.87 3.34
N ASN A 362 3.56 7.55 2.28
CA ASN A 362 3.98 8.53 1.28
C ASN A 362 2.80 9.01 0.41
N MET A 363 1.82 8.17 0.10
CA MET A 363 0.58 8.57 -0.60
C MET A 363 -0.28 9.52 0.23
N LEU A 364 -0.38 9.29 1.56
CA LEU A 364 -1.05 10.23 2.46
C LEU A 364 -0.32 11.57 2.50
N LYS A 365 1.01 11.56 2.57
CA LYS A 365 1.84 12.77 2.51
C LYS A 365 1.62 13.54 1.20
N LEU A 366 1.59 12.84 0.06
CA LEU A 366 1.32 13.43 -1.26
C LEU A 366 -0.10 14.02 -1.35
N GLY A 367 -1.12 13.26 -0.95
CA GLY A 367 -2.52 13.71 -0.95
C GLY A 367 -2.74 14.96 -0.09
N ARG A 368 -2.09 15.00 1.09
CA ARG A 368 -2.09 16.18 1.96
C ARG A 368 -1.48 17.41 1.29
N HIS A 369 -0.34 17.26 0.61
CA HIS A 369 0.31 18.37 -0.12
C HIS A 369 -0.56 18.87 -1.26
N LEU A 370 -1.14 17.98 -2.06
CA LEU A 370 -2.06 18.35 -3.13
C LEU A 370 -3.29 19.08 -2.60
N PHE A 371 -3.85 18.64 -1.48
CA PHE A 371 -4.99 19.29 -0.85
C PHE A 371 -4.69 20.72 -0.40
N LEU A 372 -3.50 21.02 0.08
CA LEU A 372 -3.11 22.38 0.45
C LEU A 372 -3.19 23.36 -0.72
N HIS A 373 -2.93 22.88 -1.94
CA HIS A 373 -3.00 23.69 -3.17
C HIS A 373 -4.39 23.67 -3.84
N ARG A 374 -5.13 22.56 -3.72
CA ARG A 374 -6.43 22.34 -4.38
C ARG A 374 -7.51 21.89 -3.38
N PRO A 375 -7.90 22.77 -2.43
CA PRO A 375 -8.80 22.42 -1.34
C PRO A 375 -10.26 22.19 -1.76
N ASP A 376 -10.63 22.48 -2.97
CA ASP A 376 -11.91 22.15 -3.60
C ASP A 376 -12.00 20.66 -4.01
N ARG A 377 -10.87 19.98 -4.14
CA ARG A 377 -10.79 18.55 -4.46
C ARG A 377 -10.77 17.72 -3.18
N ALA A 378 -11.95 17.51 -2.60
CA ALA A 378 -12.10 16.73 -1.35
C ALA A 378 -11.61 15.27 -1.48
N GLU A 379 -11.48 14.74 -2.70
CA GLU A 379 -11.06 13.37 -2.98
C GLU A 379 -9.66 13.02 -2.42
N TYR A 380 -8.75 14.02 -2.30
CA TYR A 380 -7.46 13.80 -1.63
C TYR A 380 -7.64 13.41 -0.17
N MET A 381 -8.58 14.05 0.51
CA MET A 381 -8.85 13.77 1.92
C MET A 381 -9.81 12.58 2.10
N ASP A 382 -10.60 12.22 1.11
CA ASP A 382 -11.38 10.99 1.09
C ASP A 382 -10.47 9.75 1.02
N HIS A 383 -9.47 9.76 0.15
CA HIS A 383 -8.44 8.71 0.10
C HIS A 383 -7.59 8.70 1.37
N TYR A 384 -7.22 9.89 1.89
CA TYR A 384 -6.48 10.02 3.14
C TYR A 384 -7.22 9.33 4.29
N GLU A 385 -8.49 9.68 4.50
CA GLU A 385 -9.34 9.07 5.53
C GLU A 385 -9.45 7.56 5.36
N TRP A 386 -9.74 7.11 4.14
CA TRP A 386 -9.93 5.69 3.83
C TRP A 386 -8.67 4.87 4.16
N THR A 387 -7.53 5.29 3.67
CA THR A 387 -6.26 4.60 3.89
C THR A 387 -5.81 4.69 5.34
N LEU A 388 -6.00 5.85 5.98
CA LEU A 388 -5.68 6.05 7.38
C LEU A 388 -6.41 5.06 8.29
N TYR A 389 -7.74 4.91 8.11
CA TYR A 389 -8.54 4.01 8.94
C TYR A 389 -8.35 2.53 8.59
N ASN A 390 -8.15 2.19 7.32
CA ASN A 390 -8.17 0.80 6.88
C ASN A 390 -6.79 0.15 6.77
N GLN A 391 -5.71 0.94 6.71
CA GLN A 391 -4.34 0.43 6.68
C GLN A 391 -3.48 1.01 7.80
N MET A 392 -3.25 2.34 7.84
CA MET A 392 -2.25 2.93 8.71
C MET A 392 -2.57 2.81 10.21
N LEU A 393 -3.87 2.87 10.60
CA LEU A 393 -4.27 2.62 11.98
C LEU A 393 -4.02 1.17 12.39
N ALA A 394 -4.05 0.26 11.43
CA ALA A 394 -3.93 -1.19 11.62
C ALA A 394 -2.51 -1.74 11.48
N GLU A 395 -1.53 -0.93 11.04
CA GLU A 395 -0.17 -1.42 10.85
C GLU A 395 0.54 -1.73 12.18
N GLN A 396 0.12 -1.04 13.27
CA GLN A 396 0.74 -1.17 14.58
C GLN A 396 0.07 -2.26 15.40
N ASP A 397 0.90 -3.09 16.05
CA ASP A 397 0.46 -4.08 17.03
C ASP A 397 -0.15 -3.40 18.26
N PRO A 398 -1.46 -3.60 18.55
CA PRO A 398 -2.10 -3.00 19.70
C PRO A 398 -1.61 -3.54 21.05
N ASP A 399 -1.02 -4.75 21.06
CA ASP A 399 -0.55 -5.42 22.26
C ASP A 399 0.94 -5.16 22.53
N SER A 400 1.66 -4.54 21.61
CA SER A 400 3.05 -4.13 21.80
C SER A 400 3.15 -2.86 22.63
N ALA A 401 4.01 -2.88 23.66
CA ALA A 401 4.31 -1.66 24.43
C ALA A 401 5.06 -0.59 23.61
N HIS A 402 5.76 -1.01 22.58
CA HIS A 402 6.60 -0.18 21.72
C HIS A 402 6.01 0.09 20.33
N GLY A 403 4.79 -0.40 20.07
CA GLY A 403 4.07 -0.12 18.84
C GLY A 403 4.76 -0.68 17.61
N PHE A 404 5.11 -1.96 17.64
CA PHE A 404 5.68 -2.66 16.48
C PHE A 404 4.75 -2.61 15.29
N VAL A 405 5.31 -2.47 14.09
CA VAL A 405 4.55 -2.31 12.85
C VAL A 405 4.84 -3.44 11.86
N THR A 406 3.87 -3.74 11.01
CA THR A 406 4.06 -4.67 9.89
C THR A 406 4.73 -3.97 8.71
N TYR A 407 5.40 -4.75 7.85
CA TYR A 407 5.93 -4.28 6.56
C TYR A 407 4.83 -4.24 5.51
N TYR A 408 4.18 -5.38 5.31
CA TYR A 408 3.07 -5.54 4.38
C TYR A 408 1.74 -5.69 5.11
N THR A 409 0.67 -5.27 4.44
CA THR A 409 -0.69 -5.66 4.79
C THR A 409 -1.18 -6.65 3.73
N GLY A 410 -0.95 -7.94 3.96
CA GLY A 410 -1.33 -9.01 3.05
C GLY A 410 -2.85 -9.07 2.84
N LEU A 411 -3.29 -9.22 1.59
CA LEU A 411 -4.71 -9.28 1.22
C LEU A 411 -5.11 -10.61 0.55
N TRP A 412 -4.20 -11.58 0.49
CA TRP A 412 -4.58 -12.95 0.17
C TRP A 412 -5.48 -13.52 1.26
N ALA A 413 -6.41 -14.40 0.90
CA ALA A 413 -7.28 -15.07 1.86
C ALA A 413 -6.47 -15.84 2.90
N GLY A 414 -6.76 -15.61 4.18
CA GLY A 414 -6.02 -16.22 5.27
C GLY A 414 -4.69 -15.52 5.62
N SER A 415 -4.37 -14.39 5.02
CA SER A 415 -3.28 -13.54 5.52
C SER A 415 -3.49 -13.20 6.98
N ARG A 416 -2.42 -12.93 7.72
CA ARG A 416 -2.48 -12.60 9.16
C ARG A 416 -1.46 -11.54 9.53
N ARG A 417 -1.69 -10.88 10.66
CA ARG A 417 -0.69 -10.09 11.38
C ARG A 417 -0.32 -10.84 12.63
N GLU A 418 0.97 -11.14 12.81
CA GLU A 418 1.46 -11.97 13.91
C GLU A 418 2.53 -11.28 14.73
N PRO A 419 2.62 -11.62 16.05
CA PRO A 419 3.82 -11.32 16.78
C PRO A 419 5.00 -12.01 16.09
N LYS A 420 6.06 -11.30 15.99
CA LYS A 420 7.34 -11.60 15.40
C LYS A 420 7.65 -13.03 14.94
N GLY A 421 8.02 -13.15 13.70
CA GLY A 421 8.52 -14.39 13.09
C GLY A 421 9.52 -14.18 11.97
N GLY A 422 10.45 -13.24 12.04
CA GLY A 422 11.45 -13.11 10.99
C GLY A 422 12.04 -11.71 10.82
N LEU A 423 12.86 -11.56 9.80
CA LEU A 423 13.46 -10.29 9.38
C LEU A 423 12.35 -9.43 8.76
N GLY A 424 11.85 -8.47 9.43
CA GLY A 424 10.88 -7.41 9.15
C GLY A 424 10.10 -7.36 7.83
N SER A 425 10.59 -7.94 6.77
CA SER A 425 9.89 -8.06 5.49
C SER A 425 9.15 -9.40 5.30
N ALA A 426 9.15 -10.27 6.32
CA ALA A 426 8.36 -11.49 6.24
C ALA A 426 6.86 -11.16 6.27
N PRO A 427 6.02 -11.86 5.46
CA PRO A 427 4.59 -11.62 5.43
C PRO A 427 3.95 -11.65 6.82
N GLY A 428 3.21 -10.59 7.17
CA GLY A 428 2.47 -10.49 8.42
C GLY A 428 3.30 -10.26 9.70
N SER A 429 4.62 -10.30 9.64
CA SER A 429 5.47 -10.10 10.81
C SER A 429 5.49 -8.65 11.26
N TYR A 430 5.44 -8.44 12.59
CA TYR A 430 5.71 -7.16 13.21
C TYR A 430 7.21 -6.91 13.39
N SER A 431 7.58 -5.63 13.43
CA SER A 431 8.94 -5.21 13.77
C SER A 431 9.33 -5.60 15.21
N GLY A 432 10.56 -5.34 15.60
CA GLY A 432 11.09 -5.59 16.95
C GLY A 432 11.88 -4.40 17.46
N ASP A 433 12.44 -4.52 18.66
CA ASP A 433 13.16 -3.41 19.30
C ASP A 433 14.49 -3.08 18.60
N TYR A 434 15.30 -4.10 18.23
CA TYR A 434 16.66 -3.91 17.75
C TYR A 434 17.09 -4.81 16.59
N ASP A 435 16.19 -5.58 16.01
CA ASP A 435 16.52 -6.65 15.07
C ASP A 435 15.78 -6.56 13.72
N ASN A 436 15.03 -5.50 13.48
CA ASN A 436 14.27 -5.28 12.27
C ASN A 436 14.77 -4.07 11.48
N PHE A 437 14.38 -2.90 11.89
CA PHE A 437 14.75 -1.61 11.29
C PHE A 437 14.48 -1.53 9.78
N SER A 438 13.42 -2.17 9.30
CA SER A 438 12.97 -1.98 7.92
C SER A 438 12.53 -0.53 7.66
N CYS A 439 12.35 -0.18 6.39
CA CYS A 439 11.83 1.13 6.02
C CYS A 439 10.46 1.40 6.66
N ASP A 440 9.59 0.37 6.76
CA ASP A 440 8.26 0.51 7.38
C ASP A 440 8.34 0.70 8.88
N HIS A 441 9.31 0.08 9.56
CA HIS A 441 9.59 0.39 10.95
C HIS A 441 9.93 1.88 11.10
N GLY A 442 10.79 2.40 10.23
CA GLY A 442 11.15 3.83 10.20
C GLY A 442 9.96 4.74 9.92
N THR A 443 9.16 4.47 8.88
CA THR A 443 7.97 5.28 8.58
C THR A 443 6.90 5.18 9.66
N GLY A 444 6.80 4.04 10.36
CA GLY A 444 5.91 3.86 11.51
C GLY A 444 6.21 4.85 12.65
N LEU A 445 7.50 5.17 12.89
CA LEU A 445 7.88 6.18 13.88
C LEU A 445 7.33 7.58 13.53
N GLU A 446 7.22 7.89 12.24
CA GLU A 446 6.68 9.16 11.78
C GLU A 446 5.15 9.14 11.63
N THR A 447 4.57 8.03 11.18
CA THR A 447 3.12 7.89 10.97
C THR A 447 2.37 8.20 12.26
N HIS A 448 2.76 7.52 13.34
CA HIS A 448 1.99 7.55 14.58
C HIS A 448 2.25 8.80 15.43
N THR A 449 3.33 9.53 15.21
CA THR A 449 3.63 10.77 15.92
C THR A 449 2.94 12.00 15.33
N LYS A 450 2.38 11.92 14.13
CA LYS A 450 1.79 13.08 13.43
C LYS A 450 0.34 12.92 12.98
N PHE A 451 -0.44 12.02 13.53
CA PHE A 451 -1.87 11.87 13.19
C PHE A 451 -2.68 13.17 13.28
N ALA A 452 -2.23 14.13 14.10
CA ALA A 452 -2.89 15.41 14.26
C ALA A 452 -2.72 16.35 13.06
N ASP A 453 -1.74 16.14 12.19
CA ASP A 453 -1.28 17.10 11.16
C ASP A 453 -2.27 17.34 10.02
N SER A 454 -3.24 16.45 9.85
CA SER A 454 -4.22 16.49 8.74
C SER A 454 -5.68 16.52 9.20
N VAL A 455 -5.92 16.67 10.53
CA VAL A 455 -7.27 16.78 11.09
C VAL A 455 -7.91 18.11 10.71
N TYR A 456 -7.13 19.19 10.78
CA TYR A 456 -7.58 20.54 10.48
C TYR A 456 -6.61 21.26 9.54
N PHE A 457 -7.18 22.18 8.74
CA PHE A 457 -6.44 23.16 7.95
C PHE A 457 -7.08 24.52 8.07
N ARG A 458 -6.33 25.58 7.74
CA ARG A 458 -6.81 26.96 7.76
C ARG A 458 -6.55 27.65 6.44
N SER A 459 -7.44 28.57 6.02
CA SER A 459 -7.16 29.43 4.88
C SER A 459 -5.98 30.36 5.18
N ARG A 460 -5.18 30.67 4.17
CA ARG A 460 -4.17 31.74 4.25
C ARG A 460 -4.76 33.14 4.07
N ASP A 461 -6.00 33.22 3.56
CA ASP A 461 -6.70 34.48 3.43
C ASP A 461 -7.19 35.00 4.80
N HIS A 462 -6.51 36.00 5.30
CA HIS A 462 -6.86 36.65 6.57
C HIS A 462 -8.15 37.48 6.50
N ARG A 463 -8.63 37.84 5.28
CA ARG A 463 -9.87 38.62 5.10
C ARG A 463 -11.11 37.73 5.16
N SER A 464 -10.97 36.48 4.79
CA SER A 464 -12.01 35.46 4.83
C SER A 464 -11.50 34.19 5.53
N PRO A 465 -11.22 34.27 6.84
CA PRO A 465 -10.64 33.14 7.56
C PRO A 465 -11.56 31.93 7.54
N SER A 466 -11.00 30.77 7.24
CA SER A 466 -11.73 29.51 7.21
C SER A 466 -10.99 28.42 7.96
N LEU A 467 -11.74 27.65 8.76
CA LEU A 467 -11.27 26.43 9.42
C LEU A 467 -11.84 25.22 8.66
N TYR A 468 -10.96 24.38 8.10
CA TYR A 468 -11.33 23.13 7.48
C TYR A 468 -11.23 21.99 8.50
N VAL A 469 -12.28 21.17 8.59
CA VAL A 469 -12.33 19.95 9.40
C VAL A 469 -12.37 18.77 8.43
N ASN A 470 -11.25 18.08 8.31
CA ASN A 470 -11.08 17.02 7.32
C ASN A 470 -11.25 15.62 7.88
N LEU A 471 -10.67 15.35 9.06
CA LEU A 471 -10.74 14.03 9.68
C LEU A 471 -11.55 14.12 10.98
N PHE A 472 -12.38 13.09 11.18
CA PHE A 472 -13.23 13.04 12.37
C PHE A 472 -12.56 12.23 13.48
N ILE A 473 -11.47 12.79 14.03
CA ILE A 473 -10.66 12.21 15.09
C ILE A 473 -10.87 13.04 16.38
N PRO A 474 -11.10 12.40 17.54
CA PRO A 474 -11.21 13.14 18.82
C PRO A 474 -9.99 14.01 19.03
N SER A 475 -10.17 15.32 19.05
CA SER A 475 -9.07 16.28 19.08
C SER A 475 -9.52 17.67 19.53
N GLU A 476 -8.54 18.52 19.77
CA GLU A 476 -8.73 19.93 20.06
C GLU A 476 -7.73 20.76 19.27
N VAL A 477 -8.20 21.78 18.55
CA VAL A 477 -7.35 22.72 17.80
C VAL A 477 -7.41 24.08 18.44
N ARG A 478 -6.25 24.64 18.74
CA ARG A 478 -6.08 26.02 19.19
C ARG A 478 -5.72 26.90 18.00
N TRP A 479 -6.72 27.58 17.47
CA TRP A 479 -6.54 28.45 16.30
C TRP A 479 -6.35 29.90 16.72
N ARG A 480 -5.10 30.30 16.96
CA ARG A 480 -4.74 31.66 17.44
C ARG A 480 -5.22 32.75 16.48
N GLN A 481 -5.04 32.58 15.18
CA GLN A 481 -5.45 33.52 14.15
C GLN A 481 -6.99 33.69 14.09
N GLY A 482 -7.74 32.63 14.32
CA GLY A 482 -9.20 32.66 14.40
C GLY A 482 -9.75 33.12 15.77
N GLY A 483 -8.87 33.27 16.78
CA GLY A 483 -9.24 33.69 18.09
C GLY A 483 -10.05 32.68 18.91
N VAL A 484 -9.98 31.39 18.56
CA VAL A 484 -10.82 30.33 19.14
C VAL A 484 -10.05 29.06 19.43
N THR A 485 -10.56 28.30 20.41
CA THR A 485 -10.24 26.86 20.57
C THR A 485 -11.46 26.05 20.17
N VAL A 486 -11.28 25.03 19.32
CA VAL A 486 -12.37 24.16 18.86
C VAL A 486 -12.05 22.72 19.26
N ARG A 487 -12.99 22.09 19.98
CA ARG A 487 -12.92 20.68 20.38
C ARG A 487 -13.82 19.84 19.51
N GLN A 488 -13.27 18.74 18.99
CA GLN A 488 -13.99 17.70 18.25
C GLN A 488 -14.21 16.48 19.16
N GLN A 489 -15.47 16.17 19.42
CA GLN A 489 -15.91 15.00 20.17
C GLN A 489 -16.61 14.06 19.21
N THR A 490 -16.12 12.83 19.11
CA THR A 490 -16.63 11.85 18.18
C THR A 490 -16.27 10.44 18.62
N ARG A 491 -17.08 9.46 18.22
CA ARG A 491 -16.74 8.03 18.18
C ARG A 491 -16.64 7.52 16.75
N TYR A 492 -16.40 8.43 15.83
CA TYR A 492 -16.17 8.07 14.44
C TYR A 492 -14.89 7.21 14.33
N PRO A 493 -14.88 6.17 13.50
CA PRO A 493 -15.90 5.74 12.56
C PRO A 493 -16.92 4.75 13.14
N SER A 494 -16.81 4.36 14.43
CA SER A 494 -17.77 3.46 15.08
C SER A 494 -19.17 4.02 15.15
N GLU A 495 -19.29 5.34 15.21
CA GLU A 495 -20.56 6.08 15.09
C GLU A 495 -20.44 7.11 13.97
N GLY A 496 -21.53 7.35 13.23
CA GLY A 496 -21.56 8.35 12.15
C GLY A 496 -21.80 9.78 12.66
N ARG A 497 -21.47 10.09 13.93
CA ARG A 497 -21.74 11.42 14.54
C ARG A 497 -20.44 12.07 15.00
N THR A 498 -20.31 13.35 14.69
CA THR A 498 -19.23 14.23 15.17
C THR A 498 -19.82 15.52 15.70
N ARG A 499 -19.30 16.00 16.85
CA ARG A 499 -19.67 17.28 17.43
C ARG A 499 -18.44 18.15 17.57
N LEU A 500 -18.51 19.35 16.99
CA LEU A 500 -17.53 20.42 17.17
C LEU A 500 -18.09 21.42 18.19
N THR A 501 -17.26 21.87 19.11
CA THR A 501 -17.63 22.88 20.11
C THR A 501 -16.53 23.95 20.14
N VAL A 502 -16.91 25.22 20.00
CA VAL A 502 -16.01 26.33 20.34
C VAL A 502 -15.92 26.35 21.85
N THR A 503 -14.78 25.97 22.42
CA THR A 503 -14.58 25.87 23.88
C THR A 503 -14.09 27.17 24.48
N GLU A 504 -13.37 27.96 23.68
CA GLU A 504 -12.80 29.25 24.15
C GLU A 504 -12.79 30.25 22.99
N GLY A 505 -12.89 31.52 23.35
CA GLY A 505 -12.71 32.63 22.43
C GLY A 505 -13.93 33.00 21.63
N GLN A 506 -13.72 33.89 20.67
CA GLN A 506 -14.73 34.34 19.70
C GLN A 506 -14.06 34.80 18.42
N GLY A 507 -14.75 34.65 17.27
CA GLY A 507 -14.24 35.12 15.99
C GLY A 507 -15.25 34.94 14.87
N ARG A 508 -15.12 35.71 13.79
CA ARG A 508 -15.90 35.52 12.56
C ARG A 508 -15.10 34.71 11.55
N PHE A 509 -15.58 33.54 11.17
CA PHE A 509 -14.95 32.68 10.19
C PHE A 509 -15.91 31.69 9.55
N ALA A 510 -15.50 31.10 8.42
CA ALA A 510 -16.21 29.98 7.81
C ALA A 510 -15.68 28.66 8.38
N LEU A 511 -16.57 27.86 8.96
CA LEU A 511 -16.28 26.48 9.31
C LEU A 511 -16.61 25.59 8.11
N ARG A 512 -15.63 24.92 7.51
CA ARG A 512 -15.77 24.04 6.37
C ARG A 512 -15.57 22.60 6.82
N ILE A 513 -16.62 21.79 6.78
CA ILE A 513 -16.63 20.43 7.28
C ILE A 513 -16.74 19.48 6.10
N ARG A 514 -15.80 18.56 5.97
CA ARG A 514 -15.79 17.58 4.87
C ARG A 514 -17.00 16.65 4.98
N ILE A 515 -17.63 16.40 3.85
CA ILE A 515 -18.67 15.39 3.70
C ILE A 515 -18.06 14.29 2.82
N PRO A 516 -17.66 13.15 3.42
CA PRO A 516 -16.97 12.10 2.69
C PRO A 516 -17.76 11.59 1.48
N ALA A 517 -17.03 11.19 0.42
CA ALA A 517 -17.67 10.69 -0.81
C ALA A 517 -18.46 9.40 -0.58
N TRP A 518 -18.04 8.52 0.32
CA TRP A 518 -18.72 7.26 0.65
C TRP A 518 -20.16 7.45 1.16
N VAL A 519 -20.53 8.66 1.61
CA VAL A 519 -21.90 8.98 2.02
C VAL A 519 -22.87 8.95 0.83
N ALA A 520 -22.40 9.15 -0.42
CA ALA A 520 -23.22 9.09 -1.62
C ALA A 520 -23.95 7.75 -1.79
N ASP A 521 -23.32 6.69 -1.34
CA ASP A 521 -23.84 5.32 -1.51
C ASP A 521 -24.94 4.96 -0.51
N ASN A 522 -25.29 5.85 0.43
CA ASN A 522 -26.20 5.52 1.53
C ASN A 522 -27.68 5.74 1.24
N GLY A 523 -28.03 6.46 0.19
CA GLY A 523 -29.44 6.85 -0.10
C GLY A 523 -30.05 7.80 0.93
N HIS A 524 -29.29 8.22 1.96
CA HIS A 524 -29.66 9.19 2.99
C HIS A 524 -28.68 10.35 3.01
N ALA A 525 -29.19 11.56 3.13
CA ALA A 525 -28.34 12.75 3.20
C ALA A 525 -27.63 12.88 4.55
N ALA A 526 -26.39 13.36 4.53
CA ALA A 526 -25.74 13.85 5.74
C ALA A 526 -26.55 15.01 6.35
N ALA A 527 -26.59 15.10 7.67
CA ALA A 527 -27.32 16.14 8.39
C ALA A 527 -26.37 17.00 9.22
N LEU A 528 -26.58 18.31 9.16
CA LEU A 528 -25.81 19.30 9.92
C LEU A 528 -26.75 20.09 10.84
N LYS A 529 -26.34 20.29 12.07
CA LYS A 529 -27.01 21.19 13.04
C LYS A 529 -26.03 22.20 13.56
N VAL A 530 -26.50 23.43 13.77
CA VAL A 530 -25.75 24.51 14.45
C VAL A 530 -26.55 24.90 15.69
N ASN A 531 -25.94 24.80 16.87
CA ASN A 531 -26.58 25.07 18.16
C ASN A 531 -27.92 24.31 18.35
N GLY A 532 -27.95 23.05 17.92
CA GLY A 532 -29.12 22.18 17.99
C GLY A 532 -30.15 22.38 16.86
N HIS A 533 -30.06 23.44 16.07
CA HIS A 533 -30.98 23.74 14.99
C HIS A 533 -30.49 23.16 13.64
N PRO A 534 -31.35 22.53 12.85
CA PRO A 534 -30.97 22.07 11.51
C PRO A 534 -30.42 23.22 10.67
N PHE A 535 -29.29 22.94 10.00
CA PHE A 535 -28.66 23.89 9.09
C PHE A 535 -28.97 23.53 7.65
N THR A 536 -29.64 24.44 6.95
CA THR A 536 -30.26 24.20 5.64
C THR A 536 -29.28 24.37 4.47
N THR A 537 -27.99 24.24 4.68
CA THR A 537 -27.03 24.26 3.57
C THR A 537 -27.11 22.96 2.76
N ARG A 538 -26.81 23.05 1.45
CA ARG A 538 -26.73 21.87 0.62
C ARG A 538 -25.48 21.06 0.97
N VAL A 539 -25.67 19.93 1.65
CA VAL A 539 -24.61 18.99 2.00
C VAL A 539 -24.44 17.99 0.84
N ARG A 540 -23.28 18.00 0.19
CA ARG A 540 -22.97 17.08 -0.92
C ARG A 540 -21.84 16.16 -0.51
N PRO A 541 -21.96 14.84 -0.75
CA PRO A 541 -20.83 13.92 -0.62
C PRO A 541 -19.65 14.34 -1.51
N GLY A 542 -18.41 14.07 -1.08
CA GLY A 542 -17.20 14.47 -1.79
C GLY A 542 -16.99 15.99 -1.84
N SER A 543 -17.48 16.74 -0.84
CA SER A 543 -17.35 18.20 -0.79
C SER A 543 -17.28 18.73 0.66
N TYR A 544 -17.36 20.05 0.82
CA TYR A 544 -17.39 20.70 2.13
C TYR A 544 -18.73 21.37 2.39
N ALA A 545 -19.34 21.12 3.54
CA ALA A 545 -20.42 21.93 4.07
C ALA A 545 -19.81 23.17 4.74
N THR A 546 -20.29 24.37 4.36
CA THR A 546 -19.73 25.64 4.85
C THR A 546 -20.73 26.33 5.75
N VAL A 547 -20.32 26.67 6.96
CA VAL A 547 -21.07 27.45 7.96
C VAL A 547 -20.28 28.73 8.24
N GLU A 548 -20.70 29.86 7.69
CA GLU A 548 -20.09 31.16 7.94
C GLU A 548 -20.91 31.96 8.92
N ARG A 549 -20.28 32.33 10.04
CA ARG A 549 -20.91 33.17 11.09
C ARG A 549 -19.88 33.72 12.08
N SER A 550 -20.32 34.58 12.98
CA SER A 550 -19.59 34.89 14.19
C SER A 550 -19.78 33.76 15.20
N TRP A 551 -18.68 33.24 15.71
CA TRP A 551 -18.61 32.13 16.68
C TRP A 551 -18.21 32.63 18.04
N CYS A 552 -18.74 32.04 19.09
CA CYS A 552 -18.33 32.31 20.49
C CYS A 552 -18.26 31.00 21.29
N ALA A 553 -17.60 31.05 22.44
CA ALA A 553 -17.53 29.91 23.34
C ALA A 553 -18.94 29.38 23.67
N GLY A 554 -19.12 28.07 23.58
CA GLY A 554 -20.40 27.37 23.74
C GLY A 554 -21.10 27.06 22.42
N ASP A 555 -20.77 27.70 21.31
CA ASP A 555 -21.33 27.34 20.00
C ASP A 555 -20.97 25.90 19.57
N THR A 556 -21.92 25.21 18.95
CA THR A 556 -21.77 23.82 18.57
C THR A 556 -22.17 23.56 17.12
N VAL A 557 -21.46 22.62 16.48
CA VAL A 557 -21.87 22.05 15.19
C VAL A 557 -21.92 20.54 15.32
N GLU A 558 -23.04 19.93 14.95
CA GLU A 558 -23.19 18.47 14.93
C GLU A 558 -23.35 18.00 13.48
N LEU A 559 -22.48 17.09 13.05
CA LEU A 559 -22.55 16.38 11.79
C LEU A 559 -23.03 14.95 12.04
N THR A 560 -23.98 14.50 11.24
CA THR A 560 -24.40 13.09 11.20
C THR A 560 -24.18 12.54 9.78
N LEU A 561 -23.40 11.48 9.70
CA LEU A 561 -23.05 10.78 8.46
C LEU A 561 -23.71 9.40 8.50
N PRO A 562 -24.76 9.14 7.70
CA PRO A 562 -25.39 7.84 7.63
C PRO A 562 -24.41 6.81 7.07
N ARG A 563 -24.43 5.58 7.59
CA ARG A 563 -23.56 4.49 7.17
C ARG A 563 -24.39 3.30 6.69
N ARG A 564 -23.90 2.60 5.67
CA ARG A 564 -24.44 1.32 5.24
C ARG A 564 -23.34 0.38 4.79
N ALA A 565 -23.67 -0.89 4.69
CA ALA A 565 -22.80 -1.88 4.08
C ALA A 565 -22.83 -1.75 2.54
N VAL A 566 -21.65 -1.70 1.94
CA VAL A 566 -21.46 -1.58 0.49
C VAL A 566 -20.51 -2.67 0.01
N TRP A 567 -20.95 -3.43 -0.98
CA TRP A 567 -20.14 -4.42 -1.67
C TRP A 567 -19.53 -3.76 -2.90
N SER A 568 -18.20 -3.71 -2.95
CA SER A 568 -17.43 -3.05 -4.02
C SER A 568 -16.72 -4.11 -4.85
N PRO A 569 -17.14 -4.36 -6.09
CA PRO A 569 -16.50 -5.33 -6.98
C PRO A 569 -15.11 -4.85 -7.38
N ALA A 570 -14.17 -5.80 -7.53
CA ALA A 570 -12.86 -5.51 -8.05
C ALA A 570 -12.90 -5.25 -9.57
N PRO A 571 -12.04 -4.37 -10.09
CA PRO A 571 -12.09 -3.97 -11.51
C PRO A 571 -11.74 -5.11 -12.46
N ASP A 572 -10.81 -5.98 -12.10
CA ASP A 572 -10.39 -7.13 -12.90
C ASP A 572 -11.28 -8.36 -12.73
N ASN A 573 -12.03 -8.43 -11.64
CA ASN A 573 -12.96 -9.54 -11.38
C ASN A 573 -14.21 -9.08 -10.62
N PRO A 574 -15.29 -8.70 -11.31
CA PRO A 574 -16.53 -8.22 -10.66
C PRO A 574 -17.22 -9.26 -9.75
N GLN A 575 -16.84 -10.53 -9.83
CA GLN A 575 -17.35 -11.59 -8.95
C GLN A 575 -16.57 -11.70 -7.65
N VAL A 576 -15.49 -10.94 -7.51
CA VAL A 576 -14.74 -10.80 -6.25
C VAL A 576 -14.94 -9.39 -5.74
N THR A 577 -15.35 -9.27 -4.49
CA THR A 577 -15.80 -8.00 -3.91
C THR A 577 -15.20 -7.81 -2.53
N SER A 578 -15.00 -6.58 -2.13
CA SER A 578 -14.74 -6.18 -0.74
C SER A 578 -16.01 -5.64 -0.10
N LEU A 579 -16.09 -5.67 1.22
CA LEU A 579 -17.21 -5.13 1.99
C LEU A 579 -16.75 -3.94 2.81
N SER A 580 -17.47 -2.83 2.72
CA SER A 580 -17.28 -1.68 3.60
C SER A 580 -18.54 -1.33 4.38
N TYR A 581 -18.38 -0.63 5.51
CA TYR A 581 -19.45 -0.04 6.29
C TYR A 581 -19.10 1.40 6.67
N GLY A 582 -19.66 2.35 5.93
CA GLY A 582 -19.16 3.74 5.96
C GLY A 582 -17.70 3.78 5.48
N PRO A 583 -16.75 4.37 6.23
CA PRO A 583 -15.35 4.46 5.84
C PRO A 583 -14.53 3.20 6.19
N LEU A 584 -15.15 2.18 6.81
CA LEU A 584 -14.46 1.01 7.29
C LEU A 584 -14.58 -0.16 6.33
N VAL A 585 -13.47 -0.75 5.93
CA VAL A 585 -13.43 -2.06 5.31
C VAL A 585 -13.66 -3.12 6.38
N LEU A 586 -14.52 -4.08 6.10
CA LEU A 586 -14.81 -5.18 6.99
C LEU A 586 -14.08 -6.44 6.55
N ALA A 587 -13.38 -7.06 7.48
CA ALA A 587 -12.71 -8.34 7.27
C ALA A 587 -13.40 -9.46 8.02
N GLY A 588 -13.39 -10.66 7.44
CA GLY A 588 -13.80 -11.88 8.09
C GLY A 588 -12.72 -12.40 9.03
N GLU A 589 -13.12 -12.86 10.20
CA GLU A 589 -12.25 -13.45 11.21
C GLU A 589 -12.21 -14.96 11.03
N TYR A 590 -11.00 -15.50 10.95
CA TYR A 590 -10.78 -16.93 10.72
C TYR A 590 -9.96 -17.62 11.81
N GLY A 591 -9.52 -16.90 12.86
CA GLY A 591 -8.66 -17.45 13.91
C GLY A 591 -7.39 -18.05 13.29
N ASP A 592 -7.13 -19.34 13.57
CA ASP A 592 -6.02 -20.08 12.98
C ASP A 592 -6.43 -20.92 11.75
N THR A 593 -7.69 -20.78 11.28
CA THR A 593 -8.17 -21.56 10.12
C THR A 593 -7.47 -21.10 8.86
N GLU A 594 -6.75 -21.98 8.20
CA GLU A 594 -6.16 -21.72 6.89
C GLU A 594 -7.23 -21.63 5.82
N LEU A 595 -7.00 -20.71 4.88
CA LEU A 595 -7.84 -20.53 3.70
C LEU A 595 -7.02 -20.87 2.47
N ALA A 596 -7.42 -21.89 1.77
CA ALA A 596 -6.73 -22.31 0.56
C ALA A 596 -7.02 -21.40 -0.65
N THR A 597 -8.13 -20.65 -0.60
CA THR A 597 -8.56 -19.73 -1.64
C THR A 597 -9.50 -18.66 -1.09
N VAL A 598 -9.90 -17.70 -1.93
CA VAL A 598 -10.86 -16.65 -1.58
C VAL A 598 -12.22 -17.28 -1.26
N PRO A 599 -12.76 -17.08 -0.04
CA PRO A 599 -14.04 -17.67 0.36
C PRO A 599 -15.22 -17.10 -0.42
N THR A 600 -16.24 -17.96 -0.65
CA THR A 600 -17.47 -17.53 -1.33
C THR A 600 -18.50 -17.08 -0.31
N ILE A 601 -18.86 -15.80 -0.34
CA ILE A 601 -19.83 -15.20 0.59
C ILE A 601 -21.23 -15.11 -0.03
N ARG A 602 -22.23 -15.16 0.83
CA ARG A 602 -23.64 -14.86 0.48
C ARG A 602 -24.01 -13.46 0.95
N PRO A 603 -23.98 -12.41 0.12
CA PRO A 603 -24.23 -11.03 0.54
C PRO A 603 -25.57 -10.83 1.27
N GLN A 604 -26.61 -11.58 0.89
CA GLN A 604 -27.95 -11.52 1.49
C GLN A 604 -28.00 -12.05 2.94
N SER A 605 -26.98 -12.80 3.36
CA SER A 605 -26.87 -13.33 4.72
C SER A 605 -26.27 -12.35 5.71
N LEU A 606 -25.83 -11.18 5.25
CA LEU A 606 -25.22 -10.16 6.11
C LEU A 606 -26.20 -9.70 7.19
N ARG A 607 -25.80 -9.80 8.45
CA ARG A 607 -26.60 -9.40 9.62
C ARG A 607 -25.74 -8.61 10.59
N PRO A 608 -26.22 -7.47 11.11
CA PRO A 608 -25.55 -6.75 12.17
C PRO A 608 -25.58 -7.57 13.47
N VAL A 609 -24.51 -7.49 14.26
CA VAL A 609 -24.45 -8.08 15.59
C VAL A 609 -25.09 -7.14 16.59
N THR A 610 -26.10 -7.60 17.31
CA THR A 610 -26.84 -6.80 18.30
C THR A 610 -25.90 -6.24 19.37
N GLY A 611 -26.08 -4.98 19.74
CA GLY A 611 -25.27 -4.29 20.74
C GLY A 611 -23.91 -3.78 20.21
N THR A 612 -23.62 -3.96 18.94
CA THR A 612 -22.41 -3.40 18.30
C THR A 612 -22.80 -2.44 17.17
N SER A 613 -21.89 -1.52 16.82
CA SER A 613 -22.14 -0.53 15.77
C SER A 613 -21.43 -0.83 14.45
N THR A 614 -20.47 -1.77 14.45
CA THR A 614 -19.59 -2.04 13.30
C THR A 614 -19.30 -3.52 13.06
N ARG A 615 -19.96 -4.41 13.82
CA ARG A 615 -19.76 -5.86 13.69
C ARG A 615 -20.95 -6.50 12.99
N PHE A 616 -20.63 -7.48 12.16
CA PHE A 616 -21.60 -8.22 11.37
C PHE A 616 -21.27 -9.72 11.38
N THR A 617 -22.21 -10.51 10.90
CA THR A 617 -22.02 -11.90 10.52
C THR A 617 -22.53 -12.12 9.11
N ALA A 618 -21.93 -13.05 8.39
CA ALA A 618 -22.43 -13.52 7.10
C ALA A 618 -22.10 -15.00 6.89
N LEU A 619 -22.79 -15.66 5.97
CA LEU A 619 -22.46 -17.00 5.53
C LEU A 619 -21.39 -16.96 4.45
N ALA A 620 -20.26 -17.60 4.70
CA ALA A 620 -19.21 -17.85 3.73
C ALA A 620 -18.83 -19.32 3.75
N ASP A 621 -18.77 -19.97 2.58
CA ASP A 621 -18.51 -21.41 2.42
C ASP A 621 -19.38 -22.25 3.38
N ASP A 622 -20.68 -21.94 3.43
CA ASP A 622 -21.71 -22.57 4.27
C ASP A 622 -21.48 -22.49 5.79
N ARG A 623 -20.55 -21.66 6.25
CA ARG A 623 -20.34 -21.38 7.68
C ARG A 623 -20.62 -19.90 8.00
N THR A 624 -21.00 -19.64 9.25
CA THR A 624 -21.14 -18.25 9.73
C THR A 624 -19.77 -17.70 10.06
N VAL A 625 -19.40 -16.58 9.42
CA VAL A 625 -18.15 -15.84 9.64
C VAL A 625 -18.47 -14.52 10.34
N ALA A 626 -17.73 -14.20 11.38
CA ALA A 626 -17.78 -12.89 12.02
C ALA A 626 -17.01 -11.87 11.15
N LEU A 627 -17.58 -10.67 11.02
CA LEU A 627 -17.02 -9.58 10.25
C LEU A 627 -16.81 -8.37 11.17
N ARG A 628 -15.62 -7.79 11.14
CA ARG A 628 -15.28 -6.58 11.91
C ARG A 628 -14.47 -5.59 11.09
N PRO A 629 -14.34 -4.33 11.58
CA PRO A 629 -13.41 -3.38 10.98
C PRO A 629 -12.01 -3.95 10.83
N PHE A 630 -11.42 -3.83 9.66
CA PHE A 630 -10.14 -4.47 9.34
C PHE A 630 -8.98 -4.00 10.24
N HIS A 631 -9.04 -2.73 10.70
CA HIS A 631 -8.02 -2.21 11.61
C HIS A 631 -8.07 -2.81 13.03
N GLU A 632 -9.12 -3.55 13.37
CA GLU A 632 -9.23 -4.27 14.65
C GLU A 632 -8.76 -5.73 14.56
N VAL A 633 -8.35 -6.20 13.39
CA VAL A 633 -7.99 -7.61 13.19
C VAL A 633 -6.49 -7.79 13.29
N HIS A 634 -6.03 -8.36 14.40
CA HIS A 634 -4.65 -8.68 14.71
C HIS A 634 -4.54 -10.11 15.23
N HIS A 635 -3.36 -10.72 15.17
CA HIS A 635 -3.00 -12.02 15.75
C HIS A 635 -3.88 -13.19 15.30
N GLN A 636 -4.53 -13.07 14.15
CA GLN A 636 -5.38 -14.11 13.57
C GLN A 636 -5.42 -13.99 12.04
N ARG A 637 -5.82 -15.06 11.39
CA ARG A 637 -6.09 -15.06 9.95
C ARG A 637 -7.36 -14.28 9.62
N TYR A 638 -7.33 -13.60 8.48
CA TYR A 638 -8.45 -12.79 8.02
C TYR A 638 -8.68 -12.94 6.51
N ASN A 639 -9.84 -12.44 6.07
CA ASN A 639 -10.15 -12.30 4.65
C ASN A 639 -10.87 -10.98 4.38
N VAL A 640 -10.43 -10.26 3.35
CA VAL A 640 -10.97 -8.95 2.95
C VAL A 640 -11.77 -9.04 1.63
N TYR A 641 -11.33 -9.90 0.71
CA TYR A 641 -11.95 -10.08 -0.59
C TYR A 641 -12.79 -11.37 -0.63
N TRP A 642 -13.97 -11.30 -1.20
CA TRP A 642 -14.98 -12.34 -1.17
C TRP A 642 -15.44 -12.68 -2.57
N ALA A 643 -15.47 -13.95 -2.93
CA ALA A 643 -16.15 -14.41 -4.11
C ALA A 643 -17.68 -14.35 -3.92
N VAL A 644 -18.39 -13.92 -4.95
CA VAL A 644 -19.86 -13.92 -4.97
C VAL A 644 -20.31 -14.77 -6.14
N THR A 645 -21.00 -15.86 -5.85
CA THR A 645 -21.51 -16.77 -6.89
C THR A 645 -22.47 -16.03 -7.82
N PRO A 646 -22.24 -16.04 -9.14
CA PRO A 646 -23.16 -15.46 -10.10
C PRO A 646 -24.50 -16.21 -10.05
N ARG A 647 -25.56 -15.53 -10.45
CA ARG A 647 -26.85 -16.23 -10.68
C ARG A 647 -26.65 -17.22 -11.83
N ARG A 648 -26.88 -18.50 -11.57
CA ARG A 648 -26.81 -19.56 -12.59
C ARG A 648 -27.76 -19.24 -13.74
N GLY A 649 -27.21 -19.08 -14.95
CA GLY A 649 -27.95 -19.01 -16.20
C GLY A 649 -28.18 -20.39 -16.79
N HIS A 650 -28.99 -20.48 -17.86
CA HIS A 650 -29.14 -21.72 -18.60
C HIS A 650 -27.80 -22.13 -19.25
N ALA A 651 -27.54 -23.43 -19.35
CA ALA A 651 -26.36 -23.99 -20.02
C ALA A 651 -26.33 -23.51 -21.48
N ARG A 652 -25.20 -22.96 -21.92
CA ARG A 652 -24.97 -22.48 -23.29
C ARG A 652 -23.48 -22.37 -23.58
N ASP A 653 -23.17 -22.34 -24.89
CA ASP A 653 -21.85 -21.98 -25.36
C ASP A 653 -21.56 -20.53 -24.98
N VAL A 654 -20.45 -20.31 -24.31
CA VAL A 654 -19.93 -18.98 -23.98
C VAL A 654 -19.19 -18.43 -25.18
N ALA A 655 -18.32 -19.26 -25.79
CA ALA A 655 -17.59 -18.95 -27.01
C ALA A 655 -17.45 -20.20 -27.87
N HIS A 656 -17.43 -20.04 -29.20
CA HIS A 656 -17.21 -21.10 -30.15
C HIS A 656 -16.41 -20.59 -31.36
N TYR A 657 -15.16 -21.05 -31.47
CA TYR A 657 -14.25 -20.78 -32.59
C TYR A 657 -14.01 -22.08 -33.34
N PRO A 658 -14.71 -22.33 -34.48
CA PRO A 658 -14.57 -23.57 -35.23
C PRO A 658 -13.23 -23.69 -35.93
N PHE A 659 -12.56 -22.56 -36.25
CA PHE A 659 -11.37 -22.48 -37.10
C PHE A 659 -11.62 -23.11 -38.48
N ASP A 660 -12.74 -22.71 -39.09
CA ASP A 660 -13.18 -23.18 -40.41
C ASP A 660 -13.10 -22.11 -41.52
N GLU A 661 -12.55 -20.91 -41.18
CA GLU A 661 -12.49 -19.77 -42.07
C GLU A 661 -11.47 -19.95 -43.21
N GLY A 662 -10.41 -20.69 -42.98
CA GLY A 662 -9.34 -20.92 -43.96
C GLY A 662 -8.43 -19.72 -44.24
N THR A 663 -8.73 -18.56 -43.70
CA THR A 663 -7.93 -17.32 -43.84
C THR A 663 -8.32 -16.30 -42.80
N GLY A 664 -7.38 -15.40 -42.43
CA GLY A 664 -7.65 -14.30 -41.50
C GLY A 664 -7.80 -14.72 -40.04
N ALA A 665 -8.59 -13.97 -39.27
CA ALA A 665 -8.91 -14.23 -37.87
C ALA A 665 -10.04 -15.27 -37.77
N ALA A 666 -10.08 -16.01 -36.65
CA ALA A 666 -11.14 -16.98 -36.40
C ALA A 666 -12.32 -16.29 -35.67
N VAL A 667 -13.53 -16.53 -36.15
CA VAL A 667 -14.76 -15.82 -35.70
C VAL A 667 -15.44 -16.60 -34.59
N ASP A 668 -15.84 -15.87 -33.51
CA ASP A 668 -16.70 -16.45 -32.51
C ASP A 668 -18.14 -16.62 -33.02
N ARG A 669 -18.58 -17.85 -33.21
CA ARG A 669 -19.93 -18.18 -33.72
C ARG A 669 -21.02 -17.85 -32.74
N THR A 670 -20.72 -17.58 -31.46
CA THR A 670 -21.71 -17.11 -30.49
C THR A 670 -21.97 -15.61 -30.62
N GLY A 671 -21.09 -14.87 -31.29
CA GLY A 671 -21.15 -13.42 -31.47
C GLY A 671 -20.98 -12.60 -30.17
N ARG A 672 -20.38 -13.20 -29.13
CA ARG A 672 -20.19 -12.54 -27.84
C ARG A 672 -18.82 -11.95 -27.66
N PHE A 673 -17.85 -12.51 -28.33
CA PHE A 673 -16.46 -12.08 -28.25
C PHE A 673 -15.94 -11.63 -29.63
N SER A 674 -14.88 -10.84 -29.61
CA SER A 674 -14.15 -10.49 -30.82
C SER A 674 -13.45 -11.71 -31.41
N ASP A 675 -13.01 -11.59 -32.66
CA ASP A 675 -12.28 -12.61 -33.35
C ASP A 675 -11.00 -13.00 -32.63
N ALA A 676 -10.65 -14.27 -32.69
CA ALA A 676 -9.36 -14.78 -32.23
C ALA A 676 -8.30 -14.54 -33.33
N VAL A 677 -7.14 -13.98 -32.92
CA VAL A 677 -6.13 -13.48 -33.86
C VAL A 677 -4.92 -14.41 -33.95
N PRO A 678 -4.71 -15.07 -35.09
CA PRO A 678 -3.50 -15.84 -35.31
C PRO A 678 -2.24 -14.96 -35.39
N SER A 679 -1.15 -15.41 -34.76
CA SER A 679 0.18 -14.80 -34.96
C SER A 679 0.78 -15.15 -36.32
N PRO A 680 1.83 -14.44 -36.78
CA PRO A 680 2.46 -14.72 -38.08
C PRO A 680 3.00 -16.16 -38.28
N GLY A 681 3.27 -16.88 -37.16
CA GLY A 681 3.71 -18.29 -37.21
C GLY A 681 2.57 -19.31 -37.16
N ALA A 682 1.32 -18.86 -37.16
CA ALA A 682 0.12 -19.68 -37.25
C ALA A 682 -0.47 -19.53 -38.66
N THR A 683 -0.65 -20.63 -39.37
CA THR A 683 -1.09 -20.63 -40.77
C THR A 683 -2.28 -21.56 -40.98
N TRP A 684 -3.16 -21.18 -41.88
CA TRP A 684 -4.30 -22.04 -42.24
C TRP A 684 -3.83 -23.25 -43.06
N GLU A 685 -4.34 -24.41 -42.70
CA GLU A 685 -4.13 -25.66 -43.46
C GLU A 685 -5.46 -26.39 -43.65
N ASP A 686 -5.52 -27.27 -44.66
CA ASP A 686 -6.57 -28.26 -44.81
C ASP A 686 -5.89 -29.60 -45.12
N ASP A 687 -6.04 -30.57 -44.22
CA ASP A 687 -5.44 -31.89 -44.31
C ASP A 687 -6.38 -32.94 -44.96
N GLY A 688 -7.45 -32.45 -45.58
CA GLY A 688 -8.50 -33.28 -46.17
C GLY A 688 -9.62 -33.69 -45.20
N THR A 689 -9.51 -33.25 -43.92
CA THR A 689 -10.58 -33.43 -42.90
C THR A 689 -11.28 -32.12 -42.60
N GLY A 690 -10.90 -31.03 -43.28
CA GLY A 690 -11.41 -29.67 -43.18
C GLY A 690 -10.36 -28.69 -42.69
N PRO A 691 -10.68 -27.37 -42.77
CA PRO A 691 -9.77 -26.33 -42.35
C PRO A 691 -9.36 -26.42 -40.85
N ALA A 692 -8.11 -26.04 -40.61
CA ALA A 692 -7.55 -25.97 -39.27
C ALA A 692 -6.46 -24.88 -39.22
N LEU A 693 -6.06 -24.47 -38.06
CA LEU A 693 -4.96 -23.54 -37.87
C LEU A 693 -3.72 -24.28 -37.38
N SER A 694 -2.70 -24.32 -38.23
CA SER A 694 -1.40 -24.94 -37.96
C SER A 694 -0.49 -24.01 -37.16
N LEU A 695 0.19 -24.56 -36.15
CA LEU A 695 1.10 -23.87 -35.23
C LEU A 695 2.50 -24.46 -35.39
N ASN A 696 3.47 -23.64 -35.75
CA ASN A 696 4.81 -24.05 -36.18
C ASN A 696 5.80 -24.44 -35.07
N GLY A 697 5.40 -24.43 -33.78
CA GLY A 697 6.27 -24.77 -32.66
C GLY A 697 7.34 -23.72 -32.28
N SER A 698 7.41 -22.61 -33.03
CA SER A 698 8.46 -21.59 -32.87
C SER A 698 7.96 -20.13 -32.90
N GLY A 699 6.73 -19.90 -32.40
CA GLY A 699 6.11 -18.56 -32.37
C GLY A 699 4.66 -18.56 -32.82
N GLY A 700 4.21 -19.60 -33.50
CA GLY A 700 2.83 -19.81 -33.95
C GLY A 700 1.90 -19.99 -32.75
N HIS A 701 0.92 -19.10 -32.61
CA HIS A 701 -0.09 -19.15 -31.58
C HIS A 701 -1.32 -18.34 -32.00
N VAL A 702 -2.41 -18.50 -31.26
CA VAL A 702 -3.62 -17.66 -31.42
C VAL A 702 -3.83 -16.85 -30.18
N ALA A 703 -3.99 -15.54 -30.31
CA ALA A 703 -4.46 -14.67 -29.25
C ALA A 703 -5.99 -14.74 -29.18
N LEU A 704 -6.51 -15.13 -28.02
CA LEU A 704 -7.94 -15.19 -27.73
C LEU A 704 -8.39 -13.92 -27.03
N PRO A 705 -9.65 -13.50 -27.19
CA PRO A 705 -10.16 -12.30 -26.52
C PRO A 705 -10.17 -12.44 -24.99
N ALA A 706 -10.11 -11.30 -24.33
CA ALA A 706 -10.20 -11.23 -22.88
C ALA A 706 -11.60 -11.62 -22.37
N GLY A 707 -11.65 -12.25 -21.21
CA GLY A 707 -12.91 -12.45 -20.49
C GLY A 707 -13.66 -13.74 -20.84
N LEU A 708 -13.09 -14.67 -21.58
CA LEU A 708 -13.71 -15.96 -21.93
C LEU A 708 -14.21 -16.74 -20.71
N LEU A 709 -13.56 -16.58 -19.56
CA LEU A 709 -13.89 -17.27 -18.31
C LEU A 709 -14.58 -16.34 -17.28
N SER A 710 -14.84 -15.09 -17.63
CA SER A 710 -15.38 -14.12 -16.69
C SER A 710 -16.74 -14.53 -16.11
N GLY A 711 -16.82 -14.60 -14.80
CA GLY A 711 -18.06 -14.91 -14.08
C GLY A 711 -18.47 -16.38 -14.14
N LEU A 712 -17.60 -17.28 -14.56
CA LEU A 712 -17.88 -18.72 -14.62
C LEU A 712 -17.35 -19.41 -13.35
N ASP A 713 -18.24 -19.94 -12.52
CA ASP A 713 -17.92 -20.78 -11.36
C ASP A 713 -17.68 -22.24 -11.77
N GLU A 714 -18.25 -22.64 -12.91
CA GLU A 714 -18.05 -23.92 -13.58
C GLU A 714 -17.74 -23.67 -15.07
N VAL A 715 -16.92 -24.51 -15.67
CA VAL A 715 -16.57 -24.37 -17.08
C VAL A 715 -16.26 -25.71 -17.73
N THR A 716 -16.58 -25.82 -19.00
CA THR A 716 -16.00 -26.83 -19.88
C THR A 716 -15.27 -26.12 -21.02
N ILE A 717 -14.01 -26.47 -21.26
CA ILE A 717 -13.23 -26.03 -22.42
C ILE A 717 -12.94 -27.26 -23.26
N SER A 718 -13.36 -27.27 -24.50
CA SER A 718 -13.05 -28.35 -25.43
C SER A 718 -12.38 -27.81 -26.69
N VAL A 719 -11.46 -28.62 -27.28
CA VAL A 719 -10.73 -28.25 -28.48
C VAL A 719 -10.29 -29.52 -29.20
N ARG A 720 -10.28 -29.52 -30.52
CA ARG A 720 -9.63 -30.55 -31.31
C ARG A 720 -8.20 -30.13 -31.63
N VAL A 721 -7.27 -31.00 -31.35
CA VAL A 721 -5.84 -30.75 -31.52
C VAL A 721 -5.14 -31.92 -32.22
N ARG A 722 -4.20 -31.62 -33.11
CA ARG A 722 -3.21 -32.54 -33.61
C ARG A 722 -1.86 -32.07 -33.07
N VAL A 723 -1.17 -32.94 -32.37
CA VAL A 723 0.16 -32.65 -31.83
C VAL A 723 1.19 -33.34 -32.75
N ASP A 724 2.05 -32.59 -33.39
CA ASP A 724 3.04 -33.15 -34.32
C ASP A 724 4.39 -33.39 -33.61
N THR A 725 4.66 -32.65 -32.49
CA THR A 725 5.84 -32.86 -31.66
C THR A 725 5.51 -32.63 -30.20
N LEU A 726 5.91 -33.57 -29.33
CA LEU A 726 5.77 -33.39 -27.88
C LEU A 726 6.95 -32.61 -27.32
N ALA A 727 6.66 -31.45 -26.77
CA ALA A 727 7.60 -30.66 -25.98
C ALA A 727 7.01 -30.43 -24.58
N ALA A 728 7.81 -30.72 -23.56
CA ALA A 728 7.36 -30.56 -22.16
C ALA A 728 6.90 -29.12 -21.90
N SER A 729 5.73 -28.97 -21.34
CA SER A 729 5.09 -27.69 -21.05
C SER A 729 4.57 -26.88 -22.24
N ALA A 730 4.57 -27.43 -23.46
CA ALA A 730 3.88 -26.83 -24.59
C ALA A 730 2.37 -26.80 -24.31
N ARG A 731 1.75 -25.64 -24.47
CA ARG A 731 0.34 -25.41 -24.12
C ARG A 731 -0.56 -25.67 -25.32
N VAL A 732 -1.63 -26.42 -25.14
CA VAL A 732 -2.76 -26.45 -26.07
C VAL A 732 -3.54 -25.12 -25.91
N PHE A 733 -3.90 -24.78 -24.69
CA PHE A 733 -4.41 -23.47 -24.35
C PHE A 733 -3.79 -22.99 -23.01
N ASP A 734 -3.75 -21.66 -22.83
CA ASP A 734 -3.34 -20.99 -21.59
C ASP A 734 -4.12 -19.70 -21.46
N LEU A 735 -5.08 -19.66 -20.53
CA LEU A 735 -6.02 -18.57 -20.30
C LEU A 735 -5.69 -17.92 -18.96
N GLY A 736 -5.26 -16.66 -18.96
CA GLY A 736 -4.82 -16.05 -17.71
C GLY A 736 -4.47 -14.57 -17.80
N TYR A 737 -3.72 -14.11 -16.84
CA TYR A 737 -3.12 -12.77 -16.76
C TYR A 737 -1.60 -12.82 -16.92
N HIS A 738 -0.95 -13.73 -16.21
CA HIS A 738 0.51 -13.89 -16.17
C HIS A 738 0.89 -15.29 -15.67
N LYS A 739 2.18 -15.51 -15.46
CA LYS A 739 2.74 -16.82 -15.06
C LYS A 739 2.25 -17.40 -13.73
N ASP A 740 1.53 -16.61 -12.91
CA ASP A 740 1.03 -17.02 -11.58
C ASP A 740 -0.50 -17.03 -11.49
N THR A 741 -1.22 -16.66 -12.56
CA THR A 741 -2.70 -16.69 -12.62
C THR A 741 -3.15 -17.17 -13.99
N TYR A 742 -3.55 -18.44 -14.07
CA TYR A 742 -3.85 -19.11 -15.32
C TYR A 742 -4.72 -20.36 -15.16
N LEU A 743 -5.36 -20.76 -16.25
CA LEU A 743 -5.90 -22.10 -16.51
C LEU A 743 -5.30 -22.61 -17.81
N PHE A 744 -4.55 -23.69 -17.78
CA PHE A 744 -3.95 -24.25 -18.96
C PHE A 744 -4.22 -25.73 -19.18
N LEU A 745 -4.01 -26.17 -20.42
CA LEU A 745 -3.84 -27.56 -20.77
C LEU A 745 -2.53 -27.72 -21.57
N ALA A 746 -1.62 -28.59 -21.10
CA ALA A 746 -0.35 -28.92 -21.76
C ALA A 746 -0.41 -30.30 -22.41
N ALA A 747 0.22 -30.42 -23.57
CA ALA A 747 0.27 -31.69 -24.33
C ALA A 747 1.07 -32.76 -23.59
N THR A 748 2.09 -32.36 -22.87
CA THR A 748 2.91 -33.23 -22.01
C THR A 748 3.62 -32.41 -20.94
N THR A 749 3.92 -33.03 -19.81
CA THR A 749 4.83 -32.51 -18.77
C THR A 749 6.18 -33.21 -18.86
N GLY A 750 7.14 -32.79 -18.01
CA GLY A 750 8.41 -33.52 -17.84
C GLY A 750 8.23 -34.95 -17.34
N ALA A 751 7.07 -35.30 -16.76
CA ALA A 751 6.69 -36.65 -16.36
C ALA A 751 6.00 -37.46 -17.47
N GLY A 752 5.93 -36.93 -18.70
CA GLY A 752 5.32 -37.61 -19.84
C GLY A 752 3.79 -37.72 -19.81
N ARG A 753 3.09 -36.81 -19.13
CA ARG A 753 1.63 -36.81 -18.98
C ARG A 753 1.04 -35.50 -19.49
N ALA A 754 -0.09 -35.55 -20.16
CA ALA A 754 -0.88 -34.35 -20.41
C ALA A 754 -1.44 -33.85 -19.10
N ARG A 755 -1.40 -32.52 -18.90
CA ARG A 755 -1.83 -31.86 -17.65
C ARG A 755 -2.74 -30.68 -17.95
N ALA A 756 -3.85 -30.58 -17.25
CA ALA A 756 -4.53 -29.32 -17.07
C ALA A 756 -4.32 -28.81 -15.64
N ALA A 757 -4.07 -27.52 -15.49
CA ALA A 757 -3.84 -26.94 -14.18
C ALA A 757 -4.41 -25.52 -14.08
N LEU A 758 -4.87 -25.19 -12.86
CA LEU A 758 -5.36 -23.88 -12.49
C LEU A 758 -4.50 -23.34 -11.35
N LYS A 759 -4.07 -22.10 -11.48
CA LYS A 759 -3.37 -21.35 -10.43
C LYS A 759 -3.93 -19.93 -10.34
N ILE A 760 -4.08 -19.46 -9.12
CA ILE A 760 -4.42 -18.07 -8.79
C ILE A 760 -3.22 -17.49 -8.02
N ALA A 761 -2.92 -16.23 -8.22
CA ALA A 761 -1.90 -15.52 -7.45
C ALA A 761 -2.20 -15.71 -5.94
N GLY A 762 -1.16 -15.95 -5.14
CA GLY A 762 -1.28 -16.27 -3.72
C GLY A 762 -1.38 -17.76 -3.39
N MET A 763 -1.73 -18.63 -4.35
CA MET A 763 -1.59 -20.08 -4.13
C MET A 763 -0.12 -20.50 -4.20
N GLU A 764 0.35 -21.27 -3.23
CA GLU A 764 1.70 -21.82 -3.24
C GLU A 764 1.92 -22.75 -4.45
N ARG A 765 0.92 -23.58 -4.78
CA ARG A 765 0.97 -24.59 -5.82
C ARG A 765 -0.25 -24.50 -6.72
N GLU A 766 -0.08 -24.94 -7.97
CA GLU A 766 -1.19 -25.13 -8.90
C GLU A 766 -2.06 -26.35 -8.50
N ASP A 767 -3.37 -26.22 -8.65
CA ASP A 767 -4.29 -27.34 -8.70
C ASP A 767 -4.25 -27.99 -10.07
N PHE A 768 -4.09 -29.30 -10.19
CA PHE A 768 -3.96 -29.92 -11.48
C PHE A 768 -4.66 -31.27 -11.60
N VAL A 769 -4.90 -31.67 -12.85
CA VAL A 769 -5.31 -33.01 -13.23
C VAL A 769 -4.37 -33.54 -14.31
N ASP A 770 -3.82 -34.73 -14.11
CA ASP A 770 -2.95 -35.40 -15.06
C ASP A 770 -3.73 -36.51 -15.78
N ALA A 771 -3.54 -36.62 -17.09
CA ALA A 771 -3.91 -37.81 -17.85
C ALA A 771 -2.95 -38.97 -17.56
N THR A 772 -3.31 -40.17 -17.98
CA THR A 772 -2.47 -41.38 -17.83
C THR A 772 -1.23 -41.36 -18.70
N GLY A 773 -1.20 -40.55 -19.76
CA GLY A 773 -0.09 -40.40 -20.68
C GLY A 773 -0.07 -39.02 -21.36
N PRO A 774 0.86 -38.78 -22.30
CA PRO A 774 0.89 -37.58 -23.11
C PRO A 774 -0.24 -37.61 -24.16
N LEU A 775 -0.48 -36.44 -24.82
CA LEU A 775 -1.37 -36.43 -25.97
C LEU A 775 -0.82 -37.29 -27.12
N PRO A 776 -1.70 -37.93 -27.92
CA PRO A 776 -1.27 -38.72 -29.10
C PRO A 776 -0.63 -37.83 -30.17
N LEU A 777 0.42 -38.37 -30.81
CA LEU A 777 1.13 -37.71 -31.90
C LEU A 777 0.49 -37.98 -33.27
N GLY A 778 0.54 -36.98 -34.14
CA GLY A 778 0.26 -37.08 -35.56
C GLY A 778 -1.20 -37.38 -35.94
N ARG A 779 -2.11 -37.37 -34.98
CA ARG A 779 -3.54 -37.56 -35.22
C ARG A 779 -4.40 -36.51 -34.51
N TRP A 780 -5.56 -36.24 -35.05
CA TRP A 780 -6.55 -35.43 -34.36
C TRP A 780 -7.09 -36.11 -33.11
N ALA A 781 -7.16 -35.37 -32.02
CA ALA A 781 -7.76 -35.78 -30.76
C ALA A 781 -8.73 -34.69 -30.24
N HIS A 782 -9.84 -35.11 -29.72
CA HIS A 782 -10.74 -34.21 -29.00
C HIS A 782 -10.33 -34.17 -27.52
N LEU A 783 -10.06 -32.97 -27.04
CA LEU A 783 -9.78 -32.74 -25.64
C LEU A 783 -10.93 -31.98 -25.02
N ALA A 784 -11.29 -32.31 -23.77
CA ALA A 784 -12.16 -31.49 -22.95
C ALA A 784 -11.68 -31.48 -21.52
N LEU A 785 -11.69 -30.29 -20.92
CA LEU A 785 -11.49 -30.09 -19.50
C LEU A 785 -12.78 -29.59 -18.89
N THR A 786 -13.34 -30.31 -17.92
CA THR A 786 -14.46 -29.83 -17.12
C THR A 786 -14.00 -29.46 -15.73
N LEU A 787 -14.45 -28.30 -15.24
CA LEU A 787 -14.21 -27.79 -13.88
C LEU A 787 -15.53 -27.40 -13.27
N GLY A 788 -15.84 -27.93 -12.13
CA GLY A 788 -17.07 -27.58 -11.40
C GLY A 788 -17.24 -28.39 -10.13
N GLY A 789 -17.86 -27.80 -9.10
CA GLY A 789 -18.13 -28.47 -7.83
C GLY A 789 -16.88 -29.01 -7.14
N GLY A 790 -15.72 -28.34 -7.24
CA GLY A 790 -14.45 -28.76 -6.67
C GLY A 790 -13.79 -29.94 -7.39
N THR A 791 -14.24 -30.28 -8.60
CA THR A 791 -13.71 -31.41 -9.40
C THR A 791 -13.23 -30.94 -10.76
N ALA A 792 -12.04 -31.37 -11.17
CA ALA A 792 -11.55 -31.30 -12.54
C ALA A 792 -11.54 -32.67 -13.19
N VAL A 793 -12.04 -32.76 -14.43
CA VAL A 793 -11.94 -33.98 -15.24
C VAL A 793 -11.38 -33.64 -16.60
N LEU A 794 -10.31 -34.32 -16.99
CA LEU A 794 -9.72 -34.25 -18.32
C LEU A 794 -10.21 -35.42 -19.15
N TYR A 795 -10.71 -35.12 -20.34
CA TYR A 795 -11.19 -36.13 -21.32
C TYR A 795 -10.32 -36.11 -22.57
N LEU A 796 -10.10 -37.30 -23.12
CA LEU A 796 -9.46 -37.53 -24.40
C LEU A 796 -10.39 -38.36 -25.27
N ASP A 797 -10.74 -37.88 -26.45
CA ASP A 797 -11.65 -38.52 -27.40
C ASP A 797 -12.98 -38.97 -26.78
N GLY A 798 -13.51 -38.13 -25.87
CA GLY A 798 -14.76 -38.36 -25.15
C GLY A 798 -14.68 -39.28 -23.94
N ALA A 799 -13.54 -39.94 -23.71
CA ALA A 799 -13.30 -40.79 -22.54
C ALA A 799 -12.53 -40.07 -21.45
N GLU A 800 -12.86 -40.35 -20.18
CA GLU A 800 -12.12 -39.77 -19.03
C GLU A 800 -10.66 -40.21 -19.04
N ALA A 801 -9.72 -39.30 -19.10
CA ALA A 801 -8.29 -39.51 -19.11
C ALA A 801 -7.62 -39.21 -17.76
N GLY A 802 -8.28 -38.40 -16.93
CA GLY A 802 -7.80 -38.08 -15.60
C GLY A 802 -8.85 -37.32 -14.80
N ARG A 803 -8.79 -37.44 -13.46
CA ARG A 803 -9.70 -36.77 -12.53
C ARG A 803 -8.97 -36.26 -11.29
N ASN A 804 -9.32 -35.05 -10.86
CA ASN A 804 -8.97 -34.52 -9.54
C ASN A 804 -10.25 -34.07 -8.82
N PRO A 805 -10.71 -34.77 -7.77
CA PRO A 805 -11.91 -34.42 -7.03
C PRO A 805 -11.67 -33.38 -5.93
N ALA A 806 -10.46 -32.86 -5.80
CA ALA A 806 -10.05 -31.97 -4.72
C ALA A 806 -9.45 -30.67 -5.26
N MET A 807 -10.07 -30.09 -6.30
CA MET A 807 -9.73 -28.76 -6.77
C MET A 807 -10.14 -27.71 -5.74
N VAL A 808 -9.22 -26.88 -5.34
CA VAL A 808 -9.43 -25.84 -4.35
C VAL A 808 -9.91 -24.53 -5.00
N ALA A 809 -9.28 -24.14 -6.12
CA ALA A 809 -9.62 -22.93 -6.83
C ALA A 809 -10.79 -23.12 -7.80
N SER A 810 -11.68 -22.13 -7.86
CA SER A 810 -12.74 -22.02 -8.87
C SER A 810 -12.26 -21.22 -10.08
N PRO A 811 -12.71 -21.56 -11.31
CA PRO A 811 -12.48 -20.73 -12.49
C PRO A 811 -12.95 -19.28 -12.32
N LEU A 812 -13.93 -19.04 -11.48
CA LEU A 812 -14.44 -17.72 -11.12
C LEU A 812 -13.32 -16.75 -10.72
N LEU A 813 -12.33 -17.26 -10.03
CA LEU A 813 -11.22 -16.44 -9.49
C LEU A 813 -10.22 -16.00 -10.57
N LEU A 814 -10.28 -16.56 -11.77
CA LEU A 814 -9.49 -16.12 -12.92
C LEU A 814 -9.96 -14.78 -13.48
N GLY A 815 -11.21 -14.41 -13.24
CA GLY A 815 -11.76 -13.12 -13.65
C GLY A 815 -11.66 -12.87 -15.15
N ARG A 816 -11.22 -11.66 -15.51
CA ARG A 816 -11.17 -11.19 -16.89
C ARG A 816 -9.83 -11.52 -17.57
N THR A 817 -9.48 -12.78 -17.70
CA THR A 817 -8.22 -13.24 -18.31
C THR A 817 -7.84 -12.44 -19.57
N THR A 818 -6.90 -11.48 -19.42
CA THR A 818 -6.53 -10.54 -20.51
C THR A 818 -5.47 -11.09 -21.44
N ARG A 819 -4.82 -12.18 -21.04
CA ARG A 819 -3.78 -12.88 -21.82
C ARG A 819 -4.18 -14.32 -22.01
N SER A 820 -4.90 -14.59 -23.08
CA SER A 820 -5.45 -15.90 -23.39
C SER A 820 -4.93 -16.40 -24.75
N PHE A 821 -4.41 -17.62 -24.79
CA PHE A 821 -3.72 -18.14 -25.97
C PHE A 821 -4.08 -19.59 -26.27
N LEU A 822 -4.05 -19.95 -27.58
CA LEU A 822 -3.82 -21.32 -28.01
C LEU A 822 -2.37 -21.45 -28.53
N GLY A 823 -1.71 -22.52 -28.15
CA GLY A 823 -0.34 -22.84 -28.65
C GLY A 823 0.80 -22.12 -27.93
N ARG A 824 0.50 -21.26 -26.93
CA ARG A 824 1.48 -20.44 -26.22
C ARG A 824 1.24 -20.46 -24.71
N SER A 825 2.33 -20.43 -23.93
CA SER A 825 2.28 -20.27 -22.47
C SER A 825 2.32 -18.80 -22.03
N GLN A 826 1.78 -18.50 -20.83
CA GLN A 826 2.03 -17.25 -20.09
C GLN A 826 3.54 -17.08 -19.78
N ASN A 827 4.23 -18.19 -19.55
CA ASN A 827 5.68 -18.17 -19.32
C ASN A 827 6.41 -18.20 -20.69
N SER A 828 7.15 -17.13 -20.99
CA SER A 828 7.87 -16.95 -22.24
C SER A 828 9.03 -17.95 -22.46
N THR A 829 9.46 -18.66 -21.40
CA THR A 829 10.51 -19.68 -21.50
C THR A 829 9.97 -21.05 -21.91
N HIS A 830 8.65 -21.25 -21.87
CA HIS A 830 8.05 -22.52 -22.30
C HIS A 830 7.95 -22.62 -23.82
N PRO A 831 8.07 -23.84 -24.40
CA PRO A 831 7.98 -24.04 -25.83
C PRO A 831 6.56 -23.76 -26.35
N TYR A 832 6.49 -23.34 -27.61
CA TYR A 832 5.25 -23.27 -28.38
C TYR A 832 4.76 -24.66 -28.77
N LEU A 833 3.44 -24.80 -28.95
CA LEU A 833 2.87 -26.02 -29.50
C LEU A 833 3.24 -26.16 -30.96
N HIS A 834 3.70 -27.33 -31.37
CA HIS A 834 3.84 -27.74 -32.76
C HIS A 834 2.72 -28.71 -33.13
N GLY A 835 1.83 -28.31 -34.04
CA GLY A 835 0.64 -29.06 -34.36
C GLY A 835 -0.45 -28.21 -35.01
N ALA A 836 -1.70 -28.62 -34.89
CA ALA A 836 -2.84 -27.84 -35.38
C ALA A 836 -4.00 -27.85 -34.37
N VAL A 837 -4.85 -26.83 -34.48
CA VAL A 837 -6.02 -26.65 -33.60
C VAL A 837 -7.28 -26.33 -34.42
N ARG A 838 -8.44 -26.82 -33.96
CA ARG A 838 -9.77 -26.46 -34.47
C ARG A 838 -10.84 -26.73 -33.43
N ASP A 839 -12.04 -26.16 -33.60
CA ASP A 839 -13.26 -26.36 -32.82
C ASP A 839 -13.03 -26.12 -31.32
N LEU A 840 -12.57 -24.91 -30.97
CA LEU A 840 -12.50 -24.48 -29.58
C LEU A 840 -13.90 -24.05 -29.08
N ARG A 841 -14.34 -24.66 -27.98
CA ARG A 841 -15.61 -24.26 -27.30
C ARG A 841 -15.40 -24.02 -25.83
N VAL A 842 -16.12 -23.04 -25.31
CA VAL A 842 -16.21 -22.74 -23.88
C VAL A 842 -17.68 -22.77 -23.47
N HIS A 843 -18.01 -23.62 -22.47
CA HIS A 843 -19.35 -23.73 -21.91
C HIS A 843 -19.38 -23.22 -20.47
N ASN A 844 -20.51 -22.66 -20.02
CA ASN A 844 -20.72 -22.06 -18.70
C ASN A 844 -21.05 -23.09 -17.59
N ARG A 845 -20.70 -24.34 -17.78
CA ARG A 845 -20.85 -25.39 -16.75
C ARG A 845 -19.88 -26.55 -16.99
N ALA A 846 -19.71 -27.38 -15.98
CA ALA A 846 -19.07 -28.67 -16.13
C ALA A 846 -20.03 -29.63 -16.86
N LEU A 847 -19.69 -30.03 -18.07
CA LEU A 847 -20.45 -31.00 -18.85
C LEU A 847 -20.27 -32.39 -18.27
N THR A 848 -21.33 -33.18 -18.36
CA THR A 848 -21.29 -34.62 -17.98
C THR A 848 -20.44 -35.42 -18.98
N ALA A 849 -19.96 -36.59 -18.56
CA ALA A 849 -19.19 -37.47 -19.42
C ALA A 849 -19.91 -37.80 -20.74
N SER A 850 -21.26 -38.05 -20.67
CA SER A 850 -22.07 -38.31 -21.85
C SER A 850 -22.20 -37.13 -22.81
N GLU A 851 -22.16 -35.90 -22.28
CA GLU A 851 -22.20 -34.71 -23.11
C GLU A 851 -20.84 -34.46 -23.78
N VAL A 852 -19.73 -34.66 -23.03
CA VAL A 852 -18.38 -34.60 -23.58
C VAL A 852 -18.18 -35.68 -24.65
N ALA A 853 -18.65 -36.88 -24.45
CA ALA A 853 -18.61 -37.95 -25.48
C ALA A 853 -19.33 -37.53 -26.79
N ARG A 854 -20.49 -36.85 -26.68
CA ARG A 854 -21.21 -36.30 -27.85
C ARG A 854 -20.38 -35.22 -28.56
N LEU A 855 -19.73 -34.33 -27.86
CA LEU A 855 -18.86 -33.31 -28.49
C LEU A 855 -17.67 -33.94 -29.18
N ALA A 856 -17.17 -35.06 -28.73
CA ALA A 856 -16.04 -35.75 -29.36
C ALA A 856 -16.42 -36.42 -30.69
N THR A 857 -17.67 -36.82 -30.88
CA THR A 857 -18.17 -37.51 -32.07
C THR A 857 -18.79 -36.54 -33.12
N GLY A 858 -19.16 -35.33 -32.73
CA GLY A 858 -19.67 -34.27 -33.60
C GLY A 858 -18.56 -33.38 -34.09
#